data_8d3575a4392106e79eb6a02734b21ab6
#
_entry.id   8d3575a4392106e79eb6a02734b21ab6
#
_cell.length_a   1.000
_cell.length_b   1.000
_cell.length_c   1.000
_cell.angle_alpha   90.00
_cell.angle_beta   90.00
_cell.angle_gamma   90.00
#
_symmetry.space_group_name_H-M   'P 1'
#
loop_
_entity.id
_entity.type
_entity.pdbx_description
1 polymer ?
#
loop_
_entity_poly.entity_id
_entity_poly.type
_entity_poly.pdbx_seq_one_letter_code
_entity_poly.pdbx_strand_id
1 'polypeptide(L)'
;MARFGSVDFDERILNAIRDDKLVIFAGAGVSMGSPSNLPSFWKLAKDIASGTGLEPTEPLDRFLGTLNNKGIDVHQRAIEPLSPEGSKPNDLHRNIIRLFRDSKRTRLITTNFDLLFEEAYKELKNDDSFSGEPNIYRAPALPQGYDFNGIVYVHGALPQLSSHRTKDMVLTDADFGRAYLTEGWARRFLVDVFREFTVLFIGYSHNDAIMNYLARALPADRLSGRFALTDDQGNWKLLGIEPIIFKKHTDSSTPYKELYGSIKKLAEVTSRGVLEWNQRIIELSKTSPTDDDALKGEIRHILERDDTTKLFTKHIRGEEWPVWLERQGHLNALFNDHPLNNREDMLAQWLAEHHSNNHPNTLLKLALKHNLEINPKLWEQFGRHIKENRILEKNLFERLADIIIISKPTRKHHKIHNYEYVFRWIAEKAHEHKSPLTILKAFMAINEYDVTSKHYSIRDNTNNHILTDHRIHSMNPRHMYENYIKPNLEFIATPLLTSIIDRLEDISSSHEIWNPGSLPFGWDRMAIEDLDGRHDDETSIPGIDVMIDAARDALEFLKTNETNQLDSWANVLIKSKHQILQRLAIHASILNPNRTPEEKLNWIMNNIDLGAIPMNHEIYRAVAISYKYCRNKVRQNFVQRIFESTASSVSISKKYSENTRTEIIFRWLTWLSKSKPDCNIATAKLEIIKVEHPHLRAPSNFEFPFWSSGLEAIPTLPSPLSVQELLNNPPHSNIELLLSHGSTGEMANFDRYHLLENITKACTQSPEWALNLIKELAQANEWGSDLWKRAFQGLKAVSLTKDQCLLVLDTLKDEGLLKNQDDLVADLLLNISRDKNSNFFKLGLSDRAHDLSCELWNCISTENTPSVSENWLGMSIYSSVGIVVNFWMMELFHHTESTSNEPRSIPKMQSTVVNCTMLKTN
;
A
#
# COMPACT_ATOMS: atom_id res chain seq x y z
N MET A 1 -24.14 -14.52 -12.40
CA MET A 1 -25.19 -15.57 -12.29
C MET A 1 -24.53 -16.89 -11.95
N ALA A 2 -25.13 -17.70 -11.09
CA ALA A 2 -24.65 -19.04 -10.75
C ALA A 2 -25.73 -20.08 -11.07
N ARG A 3 -25.33 -21.20 -11.68
CA ARG A 3 -26.25 -22.22 -12.13
C ARG A 3 -26.39 -23.33 -11.10
N PHE A 4 -27.63 -23.59 -10.70
CA PHE A 4 -27.99 -24.71 -9.82
C PHE A 4 -29.04 -25.60 -10.54
N GLY A 5 -28.64 -26.82 -10.81
CA GLY A 5 -29.43 -27.68 -11.73
C GLY A 5 -29.43 -27.06 -13.13
N SER A 6 -30.64 -26.80 -13.66
CA SER A 6 -30.83 -26.20 -14.99
C SER A 6 -31.17 -24.71 -14.97
N VAL A 7 -31.20 -24.06 -13.80
CA VAL A 7 -31.65 -22.68 -13.62
C VAL A 7 -30.48 -21.77 -13.20
N ASP A 8 -30.39 -20.62 -13.84
CA ASP A 8 -29.39 -19.58 -13.54
C ASP A 8 -29.94 -18.58 -12.52
N PHE A 9 -29.36 -18.57 -11.32
CA PHE A 9 -29.73 -17.65 -10.25
C PHE A 9 -28.89 -16.41 -10.29
N ASP A 10 -29.50 -15.26 -9.99
CA ASP A 10 -28.77 -13.99 -9.83
C ASP A 10 -27.90 -14.03 -8.56
N GLU A 11 -26.72 -13.40 -8.64
CA GLU A 11 -25.77 -13.33 -7.51
C GLU A 11 -26.37 -12.63 -6.29
N ARG A 12 -27.27 -11.68 -6.48
CA ARG A 12 -27.96 -10.99 -5.39
C ARG A 12 -28.75 -11.96 -4.51
N ILE A 13 -29.31 -13.04 -5.07
CA ILE A 13 -29.98 -14.09 -4.30
C ILE A 13 -28.97 -14.86 -3.45
N LEU A 14 -27.82 -15.24 -4.01
CA LEU A 14 -26.79 -15.98 -3.28
C LEU A 14 -26.20 -15.12 -2.16
N ASN A 15 -25.95 -13.85 -2.45
CA ASN A 15 -25.52 -12.88 -1.45
C ASN A 15 -26.56 -12.73 -0.33
N ALA A 16 -27.84 -12.64 -0.68
CA ALA A 16 -28.92 -12.54 0.30
C ALA A 16 -29.05 -13.80 1.18
N ILE A 17 -28.80 -15.01 0.63
CA ILE A 17 -28.72 -16.25 1.43
C ILE A 17 -27.56 -16.18 2.41
N ARG A 18 -26.38 -15.72 1.94
CA ARG A 18 -25.18 -15.60 2.76
C ARG A 18 -25.34 -14.59 3.89
N ASP A 19 -25.93 -13.44 3.57
CA ASP A 19 -26.05 -12.29 4.47
C ASP A 19 -27.33 -12.34 5.31
N ASP A 20 -28.04 -13.48 5.29
CA ASP A 20 -29.34 -13.70 5.98
C ASP A 20 -30.40 -12.63 5.62
N LYS A 21 -30.39 -12.19 4.35
CA LYS A 21 -31.31 -11.16 3.83
C LYS A 21 -32.29 -11.71 2.78
N LEU A 22 -32.32 -13.04 2.55
CA LEU A 22 -33.29 -13.67 1.65
C LEU A 22 -34.64 -13.84 2.33
N VAL A 23 -35.69 -13.46 1.64
CA VAL A 23 -37.09 -13.80 1.95
C VAL A 23 -37.64 -14.64 0.80
N ILE A 24 -38.20 -15.80 1.12
CA ILE A 24 -39.00 -16.57 0.16
C ILE A 24 -40.44 -16.15 0.28
N PHE A 25 -41.07 -15.81 -0.85
CA PHE A 25 -42.48 -15.49 -0.93
C PHE A 25 -43.16 -16.64 -1.73
N ALA A 26 -43.88 -17.49 -1.01
CA ALA A 26 -44.48 -18.74 -1.55
C ALA A 26 -45.96 -18.57 -1.90
N GLY A 27 -46.34 -18.92 -3.13
CA GLY A 27 -47.71 -18.90 -3.61
C GLY A 27 -48.27 -20.29 -3.80
N ALA A 28 -49.53 -20.39 -4.32
CA ALA A 28 -50.28 -21.61 -4.46
C ALA A 28 -49.57 -22.71 -5.30
N GLY A 29 -48.75 -22.30 -6.27
CA GLY A 29 -47.98 -23.24 -7.10
C GLY A 29 -47.04 -24.15 -6.32
N VAL A 30 -46.60 -23.76 -5.12
CA VAL A 30 -45.75 -24.60 -4.25
C VAL A 30 -46.50 -25.82 -3.77
N SER A 31 -47.79 -25.69 -3.48
CA SER A 31 -48.65 -26.73 -2.91
C SER A 31 -49.46 -27.54 -3.95
N MET A 32 -49.33 -27.20 -5.25
CA MET A 32 -50.10 -27.91 -6.30
C MET A 32 -49.55 -29.29 -6.68
N GLY A 33 -48.23 -29.50 -6.49
CA GLY A 33 -47.56 -30.76 -6.85
C GLY A 33 -47.77 -31.86 -5.83
N SER A 34 -47.74 -33.15 -6.29
CA SER A 34 -47.83 -34.32 -5.42
C SER A 34 -46.72 -34.35 -4.39
N PRO A 35 -46.97 -34.78 -3.15
CA PRO A 35 -48.23 -35.32 -2.57
C PRO A 35 -49.17 -34.25 -2.00
N SER A 36 -48.85 -32.96 -2.11
CA SER A 36 -49.68 -31.88 -1.59
C SER A 36 -51.04 -31.80 -2.33
N ASN A 37 -51.05 -31.77 -3.67
CA ASN A 37 -52.16 -31.80 -4.59
C ASN A 37 -53.28 -30.75 -4.27
N LEU A 38 -52.92 -29.58 -3.73
CA LEU A 38 -53.88 -28.55 -3.40
C LEU A 38 -54.33 -27.77 -4.65
N PRO A 39 -55.57 -27.21 -4.63
CA PRO A 39 -56.10 -26.49 -5.76
C PRO A 39 -55.38 -25.15 -6.01
N SER A 40 -55.36 -24.72 -7.30
CA SER A 40 -55.10 -23.33 -7.64
C SER A 40 -56.23 -22.42 -7.14
N PHE A 41 -56.02 -21.11 -7.08
CA PHE A 41 -57.05 -20.15 -6.60
C PHE A 41 -58.31 -20.20 -7.51
N TRP A 42 -58.16 -20.37 -8.79
CA TRP A 42 -59.26 -20.60 -9.72
C TRP A 42 -60.07 -21.88 -9.35
N LYS A 43 -59.38 -23.00 -9.17
CA LYS A 43 -60.01 -24.26 -8.79
C LYS A 43 -60.66 -24.14 -7.43
N LEU A 44 -60.06 -23.47 -6.45
CA LEU A 44 -60.63 -23.22 -5.15
C LEU A 44 -61.94 -22.42 -5.27
N ALA A 45 -61.94 -21.35 -6.07
CA ALA A 45 -63.16 -20.53 -6.29
C ALA A 45 -64.28 -21.39 -6.95
N LYS A 46 -63.94 -22.33 -7.86
CA LYS A 46 -64.87 -23.25 -8.47
C LYS A 46 -65.44 -24.25 -7.47
N ASP A 47 -64.59 -24.78 -6.59
CA ASP A 47 -65.03 -25.73 -5.56
C ASP A 47 -65.90 -25.05 -4.53
N ILE A 48 -65.60 -23.80 -4.11
CA ILE A 48 -66.45 -22.97 -3.22
C ILE A 48 -67.81 -22.72 -3.88
N ALA A 49 -67.87 -22.46 -5.19
CA ALA A 49 -69.07 -22.17 -5.92
C ALA A 49 -69.94 -23.41 -6.22
N SER A 50 -69.44 -24.61 -5.92
CA SER A 50 -70.15 -25.87 -6.21
C SER A 50 -71.55 -25.88 -5.59
N GLY A 51 -72.49 -26.23 -6.38
CA GLY A 51 -73.94 -26.29 -6.02
C GLY A 51 -74.66 -24.95 -6.02
N THR A 52 -73.95 -23.81 -6.36
CA THR A 52 -74.56 -22.45 -6.38
C THR A 52 -75.15 -22.11 -7.79
N GLY A 53 -74.82 -22.87 -8.83
CA GLY A 53 -75.16 -22.56 -10.22
C GLY A 53 -74.37 -21.42 -10.85
N LEU A 54 -73.32 -20.92 -10.16
CA LEU A 54 -72.46 -19.86 -10.62
C LEU A 54 -71.08 -20.41 -11.00
N GLU A 55 -70.51 -19.94 -12.10
CA GLU A 55 -69.13 -20.27 -12.54
C GLU A 55 -68.17 -19.10 -12.17
N PRO A 56 -66.93 -19.40 -11.79
CA PRO A 56 -65.96 -18.39 -11.49
C PRO A 56 -65.71 -17.41 -12.64
N THR A 57 -65.58 -16.14 -12.31
CA THR A 57 -65.24 -15.04 -13.22
C THR A 57 -64.10 -14.20 -12.63
N GLU A 58 -63.19 -13.77 -13.47
CA GLU A 58 -62.17 -12.85 -13.06
C GLU A 58 -62.72 -11.41 -12.86
N PRO A 59 -62.29 -10.64 -11.81
CA PRO A 59 -61.35 -11.06 -10.76
C PRO A 59 -62.01 -11.99 -9.71
N LEU A 60 -61.32 -13.05 -9.30
CA LEU A 60 -61.80 -14.10 -8.43
C LEU A 60 -62.19 -13.61 -7.02
N ASP A 61 -61.49 -12.60 -6.46
CA ASP A 61 -61.80 -11.96 -5.20
C ASP A 61 -63.20 -11.32 -5.20
N ARG A 62 -63.60 -10.65 -6.30
CA ARG A 62 -64.92 -10.08 -6.48
C ARG A 62 -65.98 -11.13 -6.68
N PHE A 63 -65.65 -12.19 -7.43
CA PHE A 63 -66.53 -13.34 -7.57
C PHE A 63 -66.87 -13.94 -6.21
N LEU A 64 -65.87 -14.21 -5.39
CA LEU A 64 -66.07 -14.75 -4.03
C LEU A 64 -66.80 -13.74 -3.14
N GLY A 65 -66.53 -12.42 -3.24
CA GLY A 65 -67.31 -11.38 -2.58
C GLY A 65 -68.79 -11.39 -3.00
N THR A 66 -69.07 -11.61 -4.26
CA THR A 66 -70.45 -11.76 -4.76
C THR A 66 -71.15 -12.99 -4.18
N LEU A 67 -70.49 -14.12 -4.06
CA LEU A 67 -70.98 -15.32 -3.41
C LEU A 67 -71.26 -15.05 -1.92
N ASN A 68 -70.36 -14.39 -1.22
CA ASN A 68 -70.51 -14.05 0.18
C ASN A 68 -71.70 -13.11 0.40
N ASN A 69 -71.88 -12.10 -0.43
CA ASN A 69 -73.04 -11.17 -0.38
C ASN A 69 -74.37 -11.85 -0.67
N LYS A 70 -74.35 -13.02 -1.38
CA LYS A 70 -75.52 -13.86 -1.55
C LYS A 70 -75.80 -14.82 -0.37
N GLY A 71 -75.05 -14.67 0.73
CA GLY A 71 -75.21 -15.48 1.94
C GLY A 71 -74.48 -16.82 1.92
N ILE A 72 -73.57 -17.06 0.98
CA ILE A 72 -72.70 -18.22 0.93
C ILE A 72 -71.46 -17.98 1.77
N ASP A 73 -71.21 -18.73 2.83
CA ASP A 73 -70.03 -18.61 3.66
C ASP A 73 -68.80 -19.19 2.86
N VAL A 74 -68.16 -18.30 2.10
CA VAL A 74 -67.00 -18.67 1.27
C VAL A 74 -65.81 -19.12 2.11
N HIS A 75 -65.64 -18.57 3.30
CA HIS A 75 -64.54 -18.88 4.22
C HIS A 75 -64.68 -20.32 4.77
N GLN A 76 -65.90 -20.68 5.19
CA GLN A 76 -66.17 -22.02 5.70
C GLN A 76 -66.05 -23.07 4.56
N ARG A 77 -66.54 -22.76 3.35
CA ARG A 77 -66.42 -23.64 2.16
C ARG A 77 -65.04 -23.84 1.62
N ALA A 78 -64.08 -22.94 1.92
CA ALA A 78 -62.71 -23.03 1.53
C ALA A 78 -61.93 -24.11 2.31
N ILE A 79 -62.39 -24.52 3.49
CA ILE A 79 -61.66 -25.41 4.38
C ILE A 79 -61.42 -26.78 3.76
N GLU A 80 -62.49 -27.42 3.27
CA GLU A 80 -62.43 -28.79 2.74
C GLU A 80 -61.52 -28.90 1.54
N PRO A 81 -61.58 -28.05 0.50
CA PRO A 81 -60.68 -28.10 -0.64
C PRO A 81 -59.20 -27.82 -0.29
N LEU A 82 -58.95 -27.05 0.78
CA LEU A 82 -57.60 -26.70 1.20
C LEU A 82 -56.98 -27.70 2.20
N SER A 83 -57.76 -28.65 2.73
CA SER A 83 -57.28 -29.72 3.60
C SER A 83 -57.78 -31.09 3.21
N PRO A 84 -57.55 -31.54 1.95
CA PRO A 84 -57.98 -32.84 1.51
C PRO A 84 -57.25 -33.96 2.25
N GLU A 85 -57.93 -35.07 2.50
CA GLU A 85 -57.37 -36.24 3.16
C GLU A 85 -56.13 -36.77 2.40
N GLY A 86 -55.03 -37.00 3.08
CA GLY A 86 -53.78 -37.50 2.49
C GLY A 86 -52.87 -36.44 1.89
N SER A 87 -53.23 -35.16 1.91
CA SER A 87 -52.29 -34.07 1.55
C SER A 87 -51.13 -34.01 2.52
N LYS A 88 -49.91 -33.92 1.96
CA LYS A 88 -48.64 -33.84 2.72
C LYS A 88 -47.69 -32.87 2.06
N PRO A 89 -46.68 -32.36 2.78
CA PRO A 89 -45.64 -31.55 2.21
C PRO A 89 -44.93 -32.25 1.06
N ASN A 90 -44.65 -31.55 -0.01
CA ASN A 90 -43.83 -32.05 -1.12
C ASN A 90 -42.37 -31.60 -0.95
N ASP A 91 -41.48 -32.07 -1.83
CA ASP A 91 -40.05 -31.76 -1.77
C ASP A 91 -39.74 -30.26 -1.91
N LEU A 92 -40.60 -29.49 -2.56
CA LEU A 92 -40.38 -28.05 -2.71
C LEU A 92 -40.55 -27.35 -1.37
N HIS A 93 -41.56 -27.73 -0.55
CA HIS A 93 -41.70 -27.20 0.81
C HIS A 93 -40.46 -27.46 1.67
N ARG A 94 -39.96 -28.71 1.66
CA ARG A 94 -38.79 -29.14 2.44
C ARG A 94 -37.53 -28.37 1.99
N ASN A 95 -37.31 -28.29 0.67
CA ASN A 95 -36.09 -27.62 0.15
C ASN A 95 -36.11 -26.10 0.29
N ILE A 96 -37.30 -25.46 0.26
CA ILE A 96 -37.45 -24.04 0.58
C ILE A 96 -37.06 -23.79 2.02
N ILE A 97 -37.48 -24.62 2.99
CA ILE A 97 -37.09 -24.45 4.40
C ILE A 97 -35.58 -24.66 4.56
N ARG A 98 -34.99 -25.65 3.92
CA ARG A 98 -33.55 -25.93 3.98
C ARG A 98 -32.67 -24.78 3.51
N LEU A 99 -33.14 -23.83 2.68
CA LEU A 99 -32.42 -22.64 2.28
C LEU A 99 -32.02 -21.75 3.46
N PHE A 100 -32.76 -21.82 4.59
CA PHE A 100 -32.56 -20.95 5.74
C PHE A 100 -31.64 -21.52 6.83
N ARG A 101 -31.11 -22.72 6.68
CA ARG A 101 -30.19 -23.43 7.61
C ARG A 101 -30.74 -23.70 9.01
N ASP A 102 -31.49 -22.78 9.63
CA ASP A 102 -32.11 -22.95 10.95
C ASP A 102 -33.37 -22.08 11.11
N SER A 103 -34.09 -22.30 12.21
CA SER A 103 -35.35 -21.60 12.49
C SER A 103 -35.22 -20.11 12.67
N LYS A 104 -34.12 -19.65 13.28
CA LYS A 104 -33.91 -18.23 13.60
C LYS A 104 -33.63 -17.40 12.33
N ARG A 105 -33.17 -18.05 11.27
CA ARG A 105 -32.90 -17.43 9.98
C ARG A 105 -34.03 -17.58 8.97
N THR A 106 -35.05 -18.38 9.30
CA THR A 106 -36.20 -18.61 8.43
C THR A 106 -36.95 -17.30 8.18
N ARG A 107 -37.13 -16.94 6.91
CA ARG A 107 -37.94 -15.79 6.47
C ARG A 107 -38.79 -16.22 5.30
N LEU A 108 -39.92 -16.86 5.66
CA LEU A 108 -40.86 -17.38 4.71
C LEU A 108 -42.19 -16.63 4.84
N ILE A 109 -42.65 -16.05 3.74
CA ILE A 109 -43.95 -15.43 3.61
C ILE A 109 -44.78 -16.27 2.65
N THR A 110 -46.01 -16.50 3.00
CA THR A 110 -46.95 -17.21 2.12
C THR A 110 -48.30 -16.55 2.08
N THR A 111 -48.95 -16.60 0.89
CA THR A 111 -50.34 -16.29 0.69
C THR A 111 -51.23 -17.54 0.75
N ASN A 112 -50.64 -18.73 0.83
CA ASN A 112 -51.34 -19.97 0.96
C ASN A 112 -52.02 -20.06 2.34
N PHE A 113 -53.16 -20.72 2.37
CA PHE A 113 -53.91 -20.99 3.59
C PHE A 113 -53.54 -22.32 4.24
N ASP A 114 -52.91 -23.23 3.48
CA ASP A 114 -52.51 -24.54 3.96
C ASP A 114 -51.38 -24.47 5.00
N LEU A 115 -51.24 -25.52 5.82
CA LEU A 115 -50.23 -25.61 6.88
C LEU A 115 -49.04 -26.49 6.49
N LEU A 116 -48.87 -26.78 5.18
CA LEU A 116 -47.85 -27.71 4.73
C LEU A 116 -46.40 -27.26 5.02
N PHE A 117 -46.17 -25.98 5.10
CA PHE A 117 -44.85 -25.50 5.57
C PHE A 117 -44.57 -25.81 7.05
N GLU A 118 -45.60 -25.71 7.92
CA GLU A 118 -45.43 -26.09 9.32
C GLU A 118 -45.22 -27.62 9.46
N GLU A 119 -45.91 -28.40 8.67
CA GLU A 119 -45.74 -29.88 8.61
C GLU A 119 -44.37 -30.25 8.07
N ALA A 120 -43.92 -29.66 6.97
CA ALA A 120 -42.60 -29.87 6.40
C ALA A 120 -41.49 -29.54 7.41
N TYR A 121 -41.72 -28.48 8.18
CA TYR A 121 -40.79 -28.09 9.24
C TYR A 121 -40.70 -29.14 10.34
N LYS A 122 -41.85 -29.70 10.80
CA LYS A 122 -41.92 -30.77 11.80
C LYS A 122 -41.21 -32.04 11.30
N GLU A 123 -41.38 -32.39 10.02
CA GLU A 123 -40.68 -33.52 9.38
C GLU A 123 -39.17 -33.33 9.44
N LEU A 124 -38.65 -32.15 8.99
CA LEU A 124 -37.22 -31.85 8.99
C LEU A 124 -36.60 -31.77 10.39
N LYS A 125 -37.35 -31.35 11.39
CA LYS A 125 -36.93 -31.37 12.79
C LYS A 125 -36.76 -32.78 13.33
N ASN A 126 -37.71 -33.67 13.01
CA ASN A 126 -37.70 -35.07 13.42
C ASN A 126 -36.50 -35.82 12.81
N ASP A 127 -36.06 -35.46 11.62
CA ASP A 127 -34.89 -36.01 10.93
C ASP A 127 -33.56 -35.36 11.34
N ASP A 128 -33.54 -34.54 12.37
CA ASP A 128 -32.38 -33.71 12.79
C ASP A 128 -31.74 -32.87 11.67
N SER A 129 -32.47 -32.68 10.57
CA SER A 129 -31.99 -31.94 9.40
C SER A 129 -32.13 -30.43 9.57
N PHE A 130 -32.78 -29.95 10.63
CA PHE A 130 -33.05 -28.56 10.87
C PHE A 130 -33.27 -28.26 12.36
N SER A 131 -32.60 -27.20 12.90
CA SER A 131 -32.63 -26.94 14.31
C SER A 131 -33.62 -25.83 14.73
N GLY A 132 -34.20 -25.99 15.92
CA GLY A 132 -35.08 -25.02 16.56
C GLY A 132 -36.53 -25.08 16.09
N GLU A 133 -37.38 -24.13 16.47
CA GLU A 133 -38.76 -23.93 16.03
C GLU A 133 -38.92 -22.53 15.44
N PRO A 134 -39.57 -22.37 14.26
CA PRO A 134 -39.80 -21.03 13.73
C PRO A 134 -40.93 -20.34 14.44
N ASN A 135 -40.86 -19.02 14.48
CA ASN A 135 -42.04 -18.21 14.82
C ASN A 135 -43.10 -18.39 13.70
N ILE A 136 -44.35 -18.41 14.10
CA ILE A 136 -45.49 -18.51 13.16
C ILE A 136 -46.38 -17.31 13.37
N TYR A 137 -46.56 -16.53 12.33
CA TYR A 137 -47.39 -15.36 12.30
C TYR A 137 -48.55 -15.54 11.33
N ARG A 138 -49.71 -15.20 11.76
CA ARG A 138 -50.93 -15.27 10.98
C ARG A 138 -51.64 -13.95 10.94
N ALA A 139 -52.06 -13.50 9.79
CA ALA A 139 -52.87 -12.30 9.64
C ALA A 139 -54.08 -12.30 10.57
N PRO A 140 -54.48 -11.15 11.10
CA PRO A 140 -53.91 -9.81 10.93
C PRO A 140 -52.71 -9.48 11.82
N ALA A 141 -52.33 -10.37 12.77
CA ALA A 141 -51.24 -10.21 13.71
C ALA A 141 -49.87 -10.54 13.06
N LEU A 142 -49.34 -9.63 12.26
CA LEU A 142 -48.04 -9.76 11.60
C LEU A 142 -46.89 -9.13 12.36
N PRO A 143 -45.65 -9.59 12.19
CA PRO A 143 -44.47 -9.00 12.79
C PRO A 143 -44.10 -7.67 12.12
N GLN A 144 -43.03 -7.05 12.57
CA GLN A 144 -42.45 -5.90 11.88
C GLN A 144 -41.67 -6.39 10.64
N GLY A 145 -41.97 -5.82 9.44
CA GLY A 145 -41.46 -6.32 8.19
C GLY A 145 -39.95 -6.08 7.97
N TYR A 146 -39.33 -5.14 8.70
CA TYR A 146 -37.91 -4.86 8.62
C TYR A 146 -37.04 -5.79 9.48
N ASP A 147 -37.66 -6.46 10.49
CA ASP A 147 -36.95 -7.39 11.38
C ASP A 147 -37.87 -8.51 11.79
N PHE A 148 -37.92 -9.58 10.98
CA PHE A 148 -38.72 -10.75 11.32
C PHE A 148 -37.95 -12.03 11.01
N ASN A 149 -38.31 -13.07 11.77
CA ASN A 149 -37.96 -14.45 11.44
C ASN A 149 -39.14 -15.37 11.65
N GLY A 150 -39.26 -16.40 10.85
CA GLY A 150 -40.35 -17.37 10.95
C GLY A 150 -41.15 -17.49 9.66
N ILE A 151 -42.35 -18.09 9.81
CA ILE A 151 -43.35 -18.31 8.74
C ILE A 151 -44.47 -17.31 8.91
N VAL A 152 -44.72 -16.52 7.87
CA VAL A 152 -45.76 -15.46 7.88
C VAL A 152 -46.87 -15.81 6.88
N TYR A 153 -48.06 -16.08 7.39
CA TYR A 153 -49.28 -16.26 6.60
C TYR A 153 -49.94 -14.90 6.40
N VAL A 154 -49.59 -14.23 5.34
CA VAL A 154 -49.97 -12.81 5.14
C VAL A 154 -51.47 -12.64 4.82
N HIS A 155 -52.09 -13.71 4.31
CA HIS A 155 -53.53 -13.77 4.06
C HIS A 155 -54.31 -14.63 5.06
N GLY A 156 -53.71 -15.00 6.17
CA GLY A 156 -54.25 -15.94 7.11
C GLY A 156 -53.98 -17.38 6.77
N ALA A 157 -54.39 -18.30 7.62
CA ALA A 157 -54.19 -19.72 7.50
C ALA A 157 -55.42 -20.53 7.92
N LEU A 158 -55.48 -21.79 7.53
CA LEU A 158 -56.51 -22.73 8.01
C LEU A 158 -56.51 -22.79 9.56
N PRO A 159 -57.71 -22.84 10.18
CA PRO A 159 -57.81 -22.90 11.64
C PRO A 159 -57.29 -24.24 12.16
N GLN A 160 -56.39 -24.20 13.15
CA GLN A 160 -55.88 -25.40 13.81
C GLN A 160 -56.78 -25.89 14.95
N LEU A 161 -57.59 -25.01 15.49
CA LEU A 161 -58.53 -25.26 16.58
C LEU A 161 -59.86 -24.56 16.28
N SER A 162 -61.00 -25.09 16.78
CA SER A 162 -62.34 -24.55 16.59
C SER A 162 -62.50 -23.11 17.05
N SER A 163 -61.54 -22.55 17.76
CA SER A 163 -61.54 -21.16 18.25
C SER A 163 -60.94 -20.14 17.27
N HIS A 164 -60.28 -20.56 16.17
CA HIS A 164 -59.72 -19.64 15.20
C HIS A 164 -60.80 -19.22 14.20
N ARG A 165 -60.91 -17.90 13.98
CA ARG A 165 -61.95 -17.35 13.11
C ARG A 165 -61.57 -17.62 11.64
N THR A 166 -62.41 -18.42 10.94
CA THR A 166 -62.28 -18.62 9.48
C THR A 166 -62.29 -17.29 8.71
N LYS A 167 -62.96 -16.28 9.27
CA LYS A 167 -63.03 -14.90 8.71
C LYS A 167 -61.73 -14.12 8.64
N ASP A 168 -60.63 -14.64 9.21
CA ASP A 168 -59.31 -14.00 9.12
C ASP A 168 -58.57 -14.39 7.81
N MET A 169 -59.11 -15.31 7.00
CA MET A 169 -58.59 -15.60 5.67
C MET A 169 -58.99 -14.55 4.63
N VAL A 170 -58.06 -14.10 3.82
CA VAL A 170 -58.25 -13.06 2.79
C VAL A 170 -58.69 -13.71 1.47
N LEU A 171 -59.98 -13.87 1.26
CA LEU A 171 -60.58 -14.53 0.12
C LEU A 171 -61.41 -13.60 -0.77
N THR A 172 -62.17 -12.66 -0.18
CA THR A 172 -63.08 -11.77 -0.88
C THR A 172 -62.44 -10.41 -1.13
N ASP A 173 -62.98 -9.62 -2.07
CA ASP A 173 -62.60 -8.22 -2.29
C ASP A 173 -62.73 -7.36 -1.05
N ALA A 174 -63.69 -7.61 -0.16
CA ALA A 174 -63.81 -6.96 1.14
C ALA A 174 -62.66 -7.33 2.06
N ASP A 175 -62.16 -8.57 2.06
CA ASP A 175 -61.00 -8.99 2.85
C ASP A 175 -59.73 -8.37 2.32
N PHE A 176 -59.53 -8.31 1.00
CA PHE A 176 -58.43 -7.61 0.37
C PHE A 176 -58.45 -6.10 0.72
N GLY A 177 -59.66 -5.49 0.71
CA GLY A 177 -59.86 -4.12 1.13
C GLY A 177 -59.39 -3.85 2.59
N ARG A 178 -59.72 -4.80 3.50
CA ARG A 178 -59.23 -4.71 4.88
C ARG A 178 -57.71 -4.88 4.98
N ALA A 179 -57.18 -5.91 4.36
CA ALA A 179 -55.77 -6.28 4.45
C ALA A 179 -54.83 -5.21 3.87
N TYR A 180 -55.23 -4.56 2.77
CA TYR A 180 -54.36 -3.65 2.02
C TYR A 180 -54.73 -2.18 2.13
N LEU A 181 -55.98 -1.82 2.44
CA LEU A 181 -56.45 -0.45 2.42
C LEU A 181 -56.88 0.04 3.82
N THR A 182 -57.96 -0.50 4.40
CA THR A 182 -58.58 0.11 5.63
C THR A 182 -57.76 -0.20 6.87
N GLU A 183 -57.50 -1.43 7.19
CA GLU A 183 -56.61 -1.82 8.31
C GLU A 183 -55.15 -1.85 7.85
N GLY A 184 -54.88 -2.20 6.58
CA GLY A 184 -53.60 -2.04 5.91
C GLY A 184 -52.43 -2.85 6.48
N TRP A 185 -52.70 -3.87 7.30
CA TRP A 185 -51.69 -4.65 7.98
C TRP A 185 -50.78 -5.42 6.98
N ALA A 186 -51.31 -5.96 5.90
CA ALA A 186 -50.53 -6.66 4.86
C ALA A 186 -49.61 -5.65 4.13
N ARG A 187 -50.14 -4.47 3.77
CA ARG A 187 -49.39 -3.42 3.10
C ARG A 187 -48.22 -2.93 3.95
N ARG A 188 -48.45 -2.59 5.22
CA ARG A 188 -47.39 -2.10 6.13
C ARG A 188 -46.25 -3.10 6.24
N PHE A 189 -46.59 -4.36 6.51
CA PHE A 189 -45.62 -5.45 6.60
C PHE A 189 -44.82 -5.62 5.31
N LEU A 190 -45.48 -5.70 4.17
CA LEU A 190 -44.81 -5.98 2.89
C LEU A 190 -43.96 -4.82 2.38
N VAL A 191 -44.32 -3.56 2.65
CA VAL A 191 -43.50 -2.40 2.29
C VAL A 191 -42.14 -2.48 2.96
N ASP A 192 -42.10 -2.82 4.24
CA ASP A 192 -40.87 -2.96 4.99
C ASP A 192 -40.04 -4.15 4.50
N VAL A 193 -40.68 -5.31 4.25
CA VAL A 193 -39.99 -6.49 3.68
C VAL A 193 -39.31 -6.17 2.35
N PHE A 194 -40.03 -5.52 1.44
CA PHE A 194 -39.52 -5.18 0.11
C PHE A 194 -38.45 -4.09 0.11
N ARG A 195 -38.32 -3.35 1.19
CA ARG A 195 -37.28 -2.35 1.38
C ARG A 195 -35.99 -2.97 1.92
N GLU A 196 -36.11 -3.90 2.87
CA GLU A 196 -34.98 -4.41 3.66
C GLU A 196 -34.37 -5.72 3.14
N PHE A 197 -35.14 -6.50 2.34
CA PHE A 197 -34.76 -7.85 1.97
C PHE A 197 -34.76 -8.07 0.46
N THR A 198 -33.94 -9.05 0.01
CA THR A 198 -34.08 -9.63 -1.32
C THR A 198 -35.19 -10.66 -1.30
N VAL A 199 -36.15 -10.54 -2.20
CA VAL A 199 -37.34 -11.38 -2.22
C VAL A 199 -37.33 -12.29 -3.43
N LEU A 200 -37.50 -13.60 -3.21
CA LEU A 200 -37.67 -14.60 -4.24
C LEU A 200 -39.09 -15.16 -4.21
N PHE A 201 -39.87 -14.83 -5.23
CA PHE A 201 -41.21 -15.36 -5.43
C PHE A 201 -41.16 -16.76 -6.04
N ILE A 202 -41.88 -17.72 -5.44
CA ILE A 202 -41.98 -19.11 -5.92
C ILE A 202 -43.45 -19.55 -5.96
N GLY A 203 -43.91 -20.13 -7.06
CA GLY A 203 -45.27 -20.61 -7.15
C GLY A 203 -46.32 -19.56 -7.49
N TYR A 204 -45.90 -18.45 -8.11
CA TYR A 204 -46.77 -17.39 -8.63
C TYR A 204 -46.74 -17.38 -10.17
N SER A 205 -47.84 -16.89 -10.76
CA SER A 205 -47.92 -16.45 -12.14
C SER A 205 -47.97 -14.91 -12.22
N HIS A 206 -47.47 -14.33 -13.32
CA HIS A 206 -47.55 -12.88 -13.52
C HIS A 206 -49.00 -12.36 -13.65
N ASN A 207 -49.94 -13.20 -13.99
CA ASN A 207 -51.39 -12.91 -14.06
C ASN A 207 -52.11 -13.05 -12.71
N ASP A 208 -51.41 -13.47 -11.66
CA ASP A 208 -51.97 -13.61 -10.34
C ASP A 208 -52.51 -12.25 -9.81
N ALA A 209 -53.78 -12.23 -9.44
CA ALA A 209 -54.44 -11.03 -8.91
C ALA A 209 -53.65 -10.48 -7.69
N ILE A 210 -53.08 -11.37 -6.88
CA ILE A 210 -52.24 -11.02 -5.71
C ILE A 210 -51.00 -10.26 -6.14
N MET A 211 -50.35 -10.70 -7.24
CA MET A 211 -49.16 -10.02 -7.76
C MET A 211 -49.46 -8.59 -8.22
N ASN A 212 -50.65 -8.33 -8.75
CA ASN A 212 -51.09 -7.00 -9.14
C ASN A 212 -51.29 -6.06 -7.92
N TYR A 213 -51.83 -6.59 -6.84
CA TYR A 213 -51.97 -5.82 -5.58
C TYR A 213 -50.61 -5.56 -4.95
N LEU A 214 -49.71 -6.57 -4.94
CA LEU A 214 -48.35 -6.43 -4.40
C LEU A 214 -47.51 -5.42 -5.20
N ALA A 215 -47.54 -5.51 -6.52
CA ALA A 215 -46.76 -4.62 -7.39
C ALA A 215 -47.12 -3.15 -7.22
N ARG A 216 -48.41 -2.85 -6.99
CA ARG A 216 -48.87 -1.47 -6.72
C ARG A 216 -48.48 -0.96 -5.34
N ALA A 217 -48.19 -1.82 -4.39
CA ALA A 217 -47.74 -1.51 -3.06
C ALA A 217 -46.22 -1.33 -2.98
N LEU A 218 -45.49 -1.71 -4.04
CA LEU A 218 -44.03 -1.70 -4.07
C LEU A 218 -43.50 -0.27 -4.28
N PRO A 219 -42.53 0.19 -3.47
CA PRO A 219 -41.81 1.43 -3.76
C PRO A 219 -41.05 1.28 -5.09
N ALA A 220 -41.09 2.33 -5.91
CA ALA A 220 -40.33 2.36 -7.15
C ALA A 220 -38.81 2.38 -6.95
N ASP A 221 -38.38 2.75 -5.75
CA ASP A 221 -36.98 2.91 -5.36
C ASP A 221 -36.37 1.62 -4.83
N ARG A 222 -35.52 1.05 -5.54
CA ARG A 222 -34.97 -0.09 -5.53
C ARG A 222 -33.61 -0.43 -5.22
N LEU A 223 -33.07 -0.82 -4.12
CA LEU A 223 -31.78 -1.46 -3.88
C LEU A 223 -31.90 -2.95 -3.53
N SER A 224 -33.07 -3.39 -3.06
CA SER A 224 -33.35 -4.81 -2.84
C SER A 224 -33.79 -5.50 -4.14
N GLY A 225 -33.15 -6.60 -4.51
CA GLY A 225 -33.54 -7.42 -5.65
C GLY A 225 -34.87 -8.12 -5.40
N ARG A 226 -35.73 -8.18 -6.43
CA ARG A 226 -36.97 -8.90 -6.40
C ARG A 226 -36.96 -9.83 -7.58
N PHE A 227 -37.12 -11.12 -7.33
CA PHE A 227 -36.99 -12.17 -8.33
C PHE A 227 -38.19 -13.10 -8.31
N ALA A 228 -38.57 -13.64 -9.44
CA ALA A 228 -39.61 -14.68 -9.51
C ALA A 228 -39.12 -15.91 -10.30
N LEU A 229 -39.15 -17.06 -9.67
CA LEU A 229 -39.00 -18.35 -10.41
C LEU A 229 -40.25 -18.66 -11.19
N THR A 230 -40.17 -18.66 -12.52
CA THR A 230 -41.30 -18.78 -13.41
C THR A 230 -40.94 -19.56 -14.68
N ASP A 231 -41.96 -20.20 -15.26
CA ASP A 231 -41.88 -20.84 -16.57
C ASP A 231 -42.29 -19.90 -17.73
N ASP A 232 -42.65 -18.65 -17.39
CA ASP A 232 -43.15 -17.66 -18.32
C ASP A 232 -42.37 -16.38 -18.28
N GLN A 233 -42.00 -15.83 -19.43
CA GLN A 233 -41.31 -14.55 -19.56
C GLN A 233 -42.22 -13.31 -19.46
N GLY A 234 -43.51 -13.49 -19.13
CA GLY A 234 -44.52 -12.42 -19.07
C GLY A 234 -44.06 -11.08 -18.49
N ASN A 235 -44.99 -10.19 -18.26
CA ASN A 235 -44.69 -8.77 -17.89
C ASN A 235 -44.14 -8.56 -16.46
N TRP A 236 -43.34 -9.51 -15.92
CA TRP A 236 -42.75 -9.42 -14.59
C TRP A 236 -41.96 -8.12 -14.35
N LYS A 237 -41.24 -7.62 -15.38
CA LYS A 237 -40.49 -6.37 -15.30
C LYS A 237 -41.38 -5.14 -15.08
N LEU A 238 -42.61 -5.15 -15.57
CA LEU A 238 -43.59 -4.09 -15.33
C LEU A 238 -44.06 -4.07 -13.86
N LEU A 239 -43.92 -5.22 -13.18
CA LEU A 239 -44.18 -5.35 -11.75
C LEU A 239 -42.94 -5.03 -10.89
N GLY A 240 -41.82 -4.64 -11.49
CA GLY A 240 -40.56 -4.39 -10.77
C GLY A 240 -39.90 -5.68 -10.24
N ILE A 241 -40.17 -6.82 -10.89
CA ILE A 241 -39.68 -8.15 -10.50
C ILE A 241 -38.88 -8.74 -11.67
N GLU A 242 -37.70 -9.29 -11.39
CA GLU A 242 -36.86 -9.92 -12.38
C GLU A 242 -37.21 -11.41 -12.51
N PRO A 243 -37.61 -11.90 -13.69
CA PRO A 243 -37.95 -13.31 -13.87
C PRO A 243 -36.68 -14.17 -13.96
N ILE A 244 -36.68 -15.28 -13.23
CA ILE A 244 -35.71 -16.37 -13.34
C ILE A 244 -36.43 -17.52 -14.00
N ILE A 245 -36.05 -17.83 -15.25
CA ILE A 245 -36.79 -18.74 -16.10
C ILE A 245 -36.32 -20.17 -15.87
N PHE A 246 -37.29 -21.07 -15.64
CA PHE A 246 -37.10 -22.52 -15.74
C PHE A 246 -37.98 -23.10 -16.85
N LYS A 247 -37.55 -24.21 -17.43
CA LYS A 247 -38.31 -24.87 -18.49
C LYS A 247 -39.38 -25.79 -17.90
N LYS A 248 -40.61 -25.59 -18.35
CA LYS A 248 -41.70 -26.50 -18.05
C LYS A 248 -41.78 -27.62 -19.11
N HIS A 249 -41.85 -28.86 -18.66
CA HIS A 249 -41.91 -30.06 -19.53
C HIS A 249 -43.37 -30.54 -19.64
N THR A 250 -44.11 -30.02 -20.60
CA THR A 250 -45.55 -30.30 -20.77
C THR A 250 -45.85 -31.75 -21.08
N ASP A 251 -44.91 -32.48 -21.68
CA ASP A 251 -45.05 -33.88 -22.10
C ASP A 251 -44.58 -34.91 -21.05
N SER A 252 -44.33 -34.45 -19.82
CA SER A 252 -43.78 -35.25 -18.73
C SER A 252 -44.78 -35.38 -17.59
N SER A 253 -44.73 -36.52 -16.89
CA SER A 253 -45.44 -36.70 -15.62
C SER A 253 -44.95 -35.75 -14.50
N THR A 254 -43.82 -35.10 -14.73
CA THR A 254 -43.23 -34.14 -13.80
C THR A 254 -42.94 -32.81 -14.49
N PRO A 255 -43.94 -31.98 -14.78
CA PRO A 255 -43.78 -30.76 -15.56
C PRO A 255 -42.79 -29.74 -14.98
N TYR A 256 -42.66 -29.67 -13.69
CA TYR A 256 -41.84 -28.70 -12.93
C TYR A 256 -40.53 -29.32 -12.41
N LYS A 257 -40.03 -30.38 -13.04
CA LYS A 257 -38.80 -31.08 -12.65
C LYS A 257 -37.63 -30.14 -12.50
N GLU A 258 -37.49 -29.16 -13.39
CA GLU A 258 -36.36 -28.18 -13.32
C GLU A 258 -36.46 -27.27 -12.10
N LEU A 259 -37.65 -26.76 -11.78
CA LEU A 259 -37.88 -25.96 -10.56
C LEU A 259 -37.50 -26.76 -9.31
N TYR A 260 -38.06 -27.95 -9.16
CA TYR A 260 -37.79 -28.83 -8.01
C TYR A 260 -36.32 -29.18 -7.88
N GLY A 261 -35.65 -29.54 -9.00
CA GLY A 261 -34.24 -29.91 -9.04
C GLY A 261 -33.32 -28.77 -8.73
N SER A 262 -33.66 -27.56 -9.19
CA SER A 262 -32.82 -26.38 -8.98
C SER A 262 -32.91 -25.85 -7.54
N ILE A 263 -34.11 -25.80 -6.95
CA ILE A 263 -34.28 -25.44 -5.54
C ILE A 263 -33.65 -26.49 -4.62
N LYS A 264 -33.77 -27.77 -4.95
CA LYS A 264 -33.11 -28.86 -4.22
C LYS A 264 -31.59 -28.66 -4.25
N LYS A 265 -31.01 -28.42 -5.43
CA LYS A 265 -29.56 -28.23 -5.57
C LYS A 265 -29.04 -26.97 -4.86
N LEU A 266 -29.81 -25.90 -4.96
CA LEU A 266 -29.49 -24.65 -4.22
C LEU A 266 -29.51 -24.90 -2.71
N ALA A 267 -30.55 -25.58 -2.19
CA ALA A 267 -30.66 -25.92 -0.78
C ALA A 267 -29.53 -26.86 -0.31
N GLU A 268 -29.19 -27.90 -1.10
CA GLU A 268 -28.07 -28.78 -0.79
C GLU A 268 -26.74 -28.03 -0.63
N VAL A 269 -26.49 -27.08 -1.52
CA VAL A 269 -25.22 -26.30 -1.48
C VAL A 269 -25.23 -25.30 -0.33
N THR A 270 -26.33 -24.63 -0.09
CA THR A 270 -26.40 -23.55 0.94
C THR A 270 -26.59 -24.10 2.36
N SER A 271 -27.14 -25.27 2.56
CA SER A 271 -27.41 -25.87 3.87
C SER A 271 -26.23 -26.69 4.43
N ARG A 272 -25.26 -27.07 3.60
CA ARG A 272 -24.09 -27.85 4.06
C ARG A 272 -23.37 -27.21 5.20
N GLY A 273 -23.17 -27.97 6.28
CA GLY A 273 -22.30 -27.57 7.39
C GLY A 273 -20.81 -27.68 7.04
N VAL A 274 -19.93 -27.17 7.92
CA VAL A 274 -18.46 -27.17 7.70
C VAL A 274 -17.92 -28.59 7.49
N LEU A 275 -18.45 -29.60 8.18
CA LEU A 275 -18.03 -30.99 8.04
C LEU A 275 -18.39 -31.56 6.67
N GLU A 276 -19.61 -31.31 6.20
CA GLU A 276 -20.07 -31.76 4.89
C GLU A 276 -19.30 -31.07 3.75
N TRP A 277 -19.01 -29.76 3.90
CA TRP A 277 -18.13 -29.05 2.99
C TRP A 277 -16.73 -29.64 2.96
N ASN A 278 -16.17 -30.00 4.14
CA ASN A 278 -14.85 -30.63 4.20
C ASN A 278 -14.84 -31.96 3.40
N GLN A 279 -15.85 -32.82 3.60
CA GLN A 279 -15.97 -34.07 2.82
C GLN A 279 -16.06 -33.78 1.33
N ARG A 280 -16.93 -32.84 0.93
CA ARG A 280 -17.14 -32.51 -0.48
C ARG A 280 -15.88 -31.95 -1.14
N ILE A 281 -15.14 -31.09 -0.45
CA ILE A 281 -13.86 -30.54 -0.94
C ILE A 281 -12.80 -31.64 -1.05
N ILE A 282 -12.78 -32.60 -0.12
CA ILE A 282 -11.91 -33.79 -0.22
C ILE A 282 -12.27 -34.64 -1.44
N GLU A 283 -13.54 -34.80 -1.77
CA GLU A 283 -13.96 -35.47 -3.02
C GLU A 283 -13.48 -34.70 -4.24
N LEU A 284 -13.68 -33.38 -4.28
CA LEU A 284 -13.22 -32.50 -5.36
C LEU A 284 -11.71 -32.56 -5.55
N SER A 285 -10.95 -32.73 -4.47
CA SER A 285 -9.49 -32.82 -4.54
C SER A 285 -8.97 -34.04 -5.28
N LYS A 286 -9.80 -35.07 -5.46
CA LYS A 286 -9.44 -36.34 -6.14
C LYS A 286 -9.67 -36.29 -7.65
N THR A 287 -10.25 -35.22 -8.14
CA THR A 287 -10.67 -35.10 -9.56
C THR A 287 -10.16 -33.76 -10.12
N SER A 288 -9.90 -33.75 -11.43
CA SER A 288 -9.64 -32.51 -12.15
C SER A 288 -10.91 -31.68 -12.29
N PRO A 289 -10.86 -30.35 -12.26
CA PRO A 289 -12.03 -29.50 -12.43
C PRO A 289 -12.59 -29.62 -13.86
N THR A 290 -13.90 -29.71 -13.95
CA THR A 290 -14.65 -29.75 -15.23
C THR A 290 -15.28 -28.40 -15.53
N ASP A 291 -15.55 -28.10 -16.79
CA ASP A 291 -16.25 -26.86 -17.17
C ASP A 291 -17.77 -26.95 -17.01
N ASP A 292 -18.26 -27.86 -16.14
CA ASP A 292 -19.66 -28.00 -15.77
C ASP A 292 -20.13 -26.77 -14.95
N ASP A 293 -21.27 -26.24 -15.33
CA ASP A 293 -21.84 -25.04 -14.69
C ASP A 293 -22.28 -25.30 -13.24
N ALA A 294 -22.59 -26.55 -12.89
CA ALA A 294 -22.87 -26.91 -11.49
C ALA A 294 -21.59 -26.78 -10.62
N LEU A 295 -20.44 -27.24 -11.12
CA LEU A 295 -19.17 -27.12 -10.42
C LEU A 295 -18.75 -25.65 -10.30
N LYS A 296 -18.94 -24.86 -11.36
CA LYS A 296 -18.67 -23.40 -11.30
C LYS A 296 -19.46 -22.71 -10.19
N GLY A 297 -20.75 -23.02 -10.07
CA GLY A 297 -21.61 -22.50 -9.01
C GLY A 297 -21.18 -22.98 -7.61
N GLU A 298 -20.81 -24.27 -7.50
CA GLU A 298 -20.34 -24.84 -6.23
C GLU A 298 -19.01 -24.22 -5.77
N ILE A 299 -18.03 -24.09 -6.66
CA ILE A 299 -16.72 -23.47 -6.35
C ILE A 299 -16.88 -22.00 -6.00
N ARG A 300 -17.72 -21.24 -6.73
CA ARG A 300 -18.03 -19.86 -6.36
C ARG A 300 -18.53 -19.78 -4.92
N HIS A 301 -19.51 -20.61 -4.54
CA HIS A 301 -20.04 -20.63 -3.18
C HIS A 301 -18.96 -21.01 -2.13
N ILE A 302 -18.07 -21.96 -2.45
CA ILE A 302 -16.95 -22.34 -1.59
C ILE A 302 -16.02 -21.15 -1.36
N LEU A 303 -15.69 -20.39 -2.41
CA LEU A 303 -14.74 -19.28 -2.37
C LEU A 303 -15.35 -17.96 -1.88
N GLU A 304 -16.66 -17.89 -1.66
CA GLU A 304 -17.33 -16.74 -1.06
C GLU A 304 -17.33 -16.73 0.48
N ARG A 305 -16.83 -17.79 1.13
CA ARG A 305 -16.84 -17.96 2.58
C ARG A 305 -15.43 -18.26 3.10
N ASP A 306 -15.04 -17.63 4.19
CA ASP A 306 -13.69 -17.79 4.77
C ASP A 306 -13.44 -19.23 5.25
N ASP A 307 -14.45 -19.87 5.91
CA ASP A 307 -14.35 -21.23 6.43
C ASP A 307 -14.16 -22.26 5.31
N THR A 308 -14.95 -22.18 4.24
CA THR A 308 -14.86 -23.10 3.11
C THR A 308 -13.67 -22.81 2.19
N THR A 309 -13.29 -21.54 2.01
CA THR A 309 -12.04 -21.15 1.30
C THR A 309 -10.81 -21.75 2.01
N LYS A 310 -10.79 -21.70 3.33
CA LYS A 310 -9.71 -22.33 4.12
C LYS A 310 -9.65 -23.85 3.93
N LEU A 311 -10.78 -24.52 3.85
CA LEU A 311 -10.85 -25.96 3.55
C LEU A 311 -10.41 -26.25 2.11
N PHE A 312 -10.84 -25.43 1.15
CA PHE A 312 -10.43 -25.54 -0.25
C PHE A 312 -8.91 -25.43 -0.39
N THR A 313 -8.32 -24.39 0.14
CA THR A 313 -6.87 -24.16 0.10
C THR A 313 -6.07 -25.23 0.86
N LYS A 314 -6.69 -25.91 1.83
CA LYS A 314 -6.09 -27.02 2.56
C LYS A 314 -6.01 -28.31 1.75
N HIS A 315 -7.04 -28.63 0.95
CA HIS A 315 -7.18 -29.97 0.36
C HIS A 315 -6.90 -29.99 -1.16
N ILE A 316 -7.16 -28.91 -1.88
CA ILE A 316 -7.00 -28.86 -3.34
C ILE A 316 -5.52 -28.67 -3.68
N ARG A 317 -4.95 -29.58 -4.50
CA ARG A 317 -3.52 -29.63 -4.85
C ARG A 317 -3.25 -29.90 -6.34
N GLY A 318 -4.28 -30.23 -7.13
CA GLY A 318 -4.12 -30.58 -8.54
C GLY A 318 -3.59 -29.44 -9.39
N GLU A 319 -2.76 -29.75 -10.37
CA GLU A 319 -2.11 -28.77 -11.28
C GLU A 319 -3.11 -27.95 -12.09
N GLU A 320 -4.23 -28.53 -12.42
CA GLU A 320 -5.25 -27.91 -13.28
C GLU A 320 -6.06 -26.84 -12.56
N TRP A 321 -6.15 -26.91 -11.23
CA TRP A 321 -6.99 -26.01 -10.44
C TRP A 321 -6.62 -24.53 -10.56
N PRO A 322 -5.35 -24.11 -10.48
CA PRO A 322 -5.00 -22.70 -10.65
C PRO A 322 -5.41 -22.14 -12.02
N VAL A 323 -5.19 -22.91 -13.08
CA VAL A 323 -5.54 -22.51 -14.45
C VAL A 323 -7.05 -22.42 -14.63
N TRP A 324 -7.78 -23.37 -14.04
CA TRP A 324 -9.24 -23.38 -14.08
C TRP A 324 -9.83 -22.21 -13.29
N LEU A 325 -9.36 -21.97 -12.06
CA LEU A 325 -9.80 -20.84 -11.21
C LEU A 325 -9.52 -19.49 -11.86
N GLU A 326 -8.37 -19.35 -12.49
CA GLU A 326 -8.01 -18.12 -13.21
C GLU A 326 -8.96 -17.91 -14.40
N ARG A 327 -9.27 -18.97 -15.18
CA ARG A 327 -10.22 -18.90 -16.29
C ARG A 327 -11.62 -18.50 -15.82
N GLN A 328 -12.03 -18.92 -14.64
CA GLN A 328 -13.30 -18.52 -14.01
C GLN A 328 -13.25 -17.12 -13.35
N GLY A 329 -12.08 -16.46 -13.33
CA GLY A 329 -11.90 -15.12 -12.78
C GLY A 329 -11.67 -15.06 -11.26
N HIS A 330 -11.55 -16.21 -10.59
CA HIS A 330 -11.37 -16.27 -9.13
C HIS A 330 -9.98 -15.85 -8.65
N LEU A 331 -8.99 -15.77 -9.55
CA LEU A 331 -7.62 -15.35 -9.22
C LEU A 331 -7.27 -13.95 -9.74
N ASN A 332 -8.20 -13.23 -10.36
CA ASN A 332 -7.90 -11.91 -10.95
C ASN A 332 -7.30 -10.91 -9.96
N ALA A 333 -7.76 -10.93 -8.70
CA ALA A 333 -7.22 -10.06 -7.65
C ALA A 333 -5.74 -10.32 -7.35
N LEU A 334 -5.24 -11.54 -7.60
CA LEU A 334 -3.85 -11.93 -7.36
C LEU A 334 -2.88 -11.38 -8.42
N PHE A 335 -3.40 -10.84 -9.52
CA PHE A 335 -2.64 -10.32 -10.65
C PHE A 335 -2.97 -8.85 -10.95
N ASN A 336 -3.34 -8.11 -9.92
CA ASN A 336 -3.54 -6.67 -9.98
C ASN A 336 -3.12 -6.03 -8.65
N ASP A 337 -3.18 -4.70 -8.58
CA ASP A 337 -2.64 -3.90 -7.50
C ASP A 337 -3.70 -3.50 -6.44
N HIS A 338 -4.79 -4.24 -6.32
CA HIS A 338 -5.82 -3.98 -5.31
C HIS A 338 -5.52 -4.70 -3.97
N PRO A 339 -5.88 -4.10 -2.83
CA PRO A 339 -5.78 -4.79 -1.55
C PRO A 339 -6.57 -6.10 -1.55
N LEU A 340 -5.94 -7.20 -1.14
CA LEU A 340 -6.59 -8.49 -1.03
C LEU A 340 -7.45 -8.56 0.24
N ASN A 341 -8.65 -9.15 0.12
CA ASN A 341 -9.43 -9.57 1.27
C ASN A 341 -8.89 -10.88 1.87
N ASN A 342 -9.44 -11.34 3.01
CA ASN A 342 -8.97 -12.55 3.70
C ASN A 342 -8.97 -13.81 2.82
N ARG A 343 -9.95 -13.97 1.95
CA ARG A 343 -10.11 -15.15 1.07
C ARG A 343 -9.10 -15.12 -0.07
N GLU A 344 -8.90 -13.97 -0.66
CA GLU A 344 -7.90 -13.74 -1.70
C GLU A 344 -6.47 -13.93 -1.15
N ASP A 345 -6.21 -13.51 0.10
CA ASP A 345 -4.92 -13.75 0.76
C ASP A 345 -4.71 -15.26 1.02
N MET A 346 -5.76 -16.01 1.42
CA MET A 346 -5.70 -17.48 1.51
C MET A 346 -5.40 -18.14 0.16
N LEU A 347 -5.96 -17.63 -0.94
CA LEU A 347 -5.67 -18.11 -2.29
C LEU A 347 -4.25 -17.76 -2.74
N ALA A 348 -3.75 -16.58 -2.38
CA ALA A 348 -2.37 -16.18 -2.63
C ALA A 348 -1.38 -17.11 -1.91
N GLN A 349 -1.62 -17.37 -0.63
CA GLN A 349 -0.82 -18.31 0.15
C GLN A 349 -0.87 -19.73 -0.43
N TRP A 350 -2.06 -20.22 -0.76
CA TRP A 350 -2.24 -21.52 -1.39
C TRP A 350 -1.49 -21.66 -2.72
N LEU A 351 -1.55 -20.63 -3.57
CA LEU A 351 -0.86 -20.62 -4.85
C LEU A 351 0.68 -20.64 -4.63
N ALA A 352 1.18 -19.86 -3.67
CA ALA A 352 2.59 -19.81 -3.35
C ALA A 352 3.10 -21.11 -2.72
N GLU A 353 2.43 -21.65 -1.70
CA GLU A 353 2.91 -22.81 -0.95
C GLU A 353 2.85 -24.12 -1.75
N HIS A 354 1.81 -24.30 -2.54
CA HIS A 354 1.53 -25.61 -3.16
C HIS A 354 1.93 -25.71 -4.61
N HIS A 355 1.88 -24.61 -5.35
CA HIS A 355 2.16 -24.65 -6.79
C HIS A 355 3.58 -24.19 -7.13
N SER A 356 4.26 -23.48 -6.25
CA SER A 356 5.66 -23.08 -6.46
C SER A 356 6.61 -24.28 -6.56
N ASN A 357 6.40 -25.29 -5.72
CA ASN A 357 7.24 -26.48 -5.71
C ASN A 357 6.84 -27.51 -6.75
N ASN A 358 5.54 -27.76 -6.85
CA ASN A 358 5.04 -28.90 -7.61
C ASN A 358 4.81 -28.54 -9.08
N HIS A 359 4.38 -27.29 -9.34
CA HIS A 359 3.91 -26.87 -10.67
C HIS A 359 4.42 -25.46 -11.06
N PRO A 360 5.73 -25.18 -11.02
CA PRO A 360 6.28 -23.84 -11.28
C PRO A 360 6.02 -23.37 -12.72
N ASN A 361 5.92 -24.28 -13.68
CA ASN A 361 5.56 -23.93 -15.04
C ASN A 361 4.13 -23.39 -15.17
N THR A 362 3.21 -23.86 -14.33
CA THR A 362 1.84 -23.36 -14.27
C THR A 362 1.81 -21.96 -13.72
N LEU A 363 2.59 -21.67 -12.66
CA LEU A 363 2.75 -20.31 -12.13
C LEU A 363 3.34 -19.36 -13.15
N LEU A 364 4.38 -19.79 -13.86
CA LEU A 364 4.99 -18.97 -14.91
C LEU A 364 4.00 -18.63 -16.01
N LYS A 365 3.19 -19.61 -16.46
CA LYS A 365 2.13 -19.37 -17.46
C LYS A 365 1.09 -18.37 -16.96
N LEU A 366 0.68 -18.46 -15.70
CA LEU A 366 -0.27 -17.52 -15.08
C LEU A 366 0.34 -16.11 -15.01
N ALA A 367 1.58 -15.99 -14.52
CA ALA A 367 2.26 -14.70 -14.43
C ALA A 367 2.44 -14.03 -15.81
N LEU A 368 2.86 -14.81 -16.82
CA LEU A 368 3.00 -14.32 -18.21
C LEU A 368 1.67 -13.91 -18.82
N LYS A 369 0.59 -14.63 -18.55
CA LYS A 369 -0.77 -14.27 -19.02
C LYS A 369 -1.23 -12.92 -18.50
N HIS A 370 -0.78 -12.54 -17.31
CA HIS A 370 -1.06 -11.26 -16.67
C HIS A 370 0.11 -10.25 -16.79
N ASN A 371 0.94 -10.37 -17.85
CA ASN A 371 2.06 -9.47 -18.14
C ASN A 371 3.07 -9.32 -16.97
N LEU A 372 3.21 -10.37 -16.17
CA LEU A 372 4.03 -10.39 -14.95
C LEU A 372 3.56 -9.39 -13.86
N GLU A 373 2.35 -8.88 -13.96
CA GLU A 373 1.72 -8.14 -12.87
C GLU A 373 1.29 -9.12 -11.79
N ILE A 374 1.89 -9.01 -10.61
CA ILE A 374 1.60 -9.86 -9.45
C ILE A 374 1.22 -8.96 -8.28
N ASN A 375 0.15 -9.34 -7.58
CA ASN A 375 -0.29 -8.63 -6.39
C ASN A 375 0.84 -8.61 -5.33
N PRO A 376 1.08 -7.48 -4.64
CA PRO A 376 2.11 -7.36 -3.61
C PRO A 376 2.07 -8.45 -2.54
N LYS A 377 0.90 -8.88 -2.12
CA LYS A 377 0.73 -9.97 -1.14
C LYS A 377 1.16 -11.32 -1.71
N LEU A 378 0.74 -11.67 -2.93
CA LEU A 378 1.17 -12.90 -3.58
C LEU A 378 2.70 -12.90 -3.81
N TRP A 379 3.25 -11.77 -4.22
CA TRP A 379 4.70 -11.59 -4.38
C TRP A 379 5.45 -11.83 -3.07
N GLU A 380 4.96 -11.29 -1.96
CA GLU A 380 5.52 -11.52 -0.61
C GLU A 380 5.40 -13.00 -0.20
N GLN A 381 4.29 -13.67 -0.51
CA GLN A 381 4.11 -15.10 -0.22
C GLN A 381 5.11 -15.97 -1.00
N PHE A 382 5.41 -15.66 -2.27
CA PHE A 382 6.47 -16.33 -3.01
C PHE A 382 7.84 -16.17 -2.34
N GLY A 383 8.18 -14.95 -1.92
CA GLY A 383 9.43 -14.68 -1.20
C GLY A 383 9.52 -15.46 0.11
N ARG A 384 8.45 -15.47 0.88
CA ARG A 384 8.35 -16.20 2.14
C ARG A 384 8.49 -17.72 1.92
N HIS A 385 7.89 -18.23 0.86
CA HIS A 385 8.01 -19.62 0.44
C HIS A 385 9.46 -20.02 0.12
N ILE A 386 10.21 -19.15 -0.60
CA ILE A 386 11.65 -19.37 -0.85
C ILE A 386 12.42 -19.46 0.47
N LYS A 387 12.14 -18.60 1.44
CA LYS A 387 12.80 -18.59 2.74
C LYS A 387 12.57 -19.88 3.53
N GLU A 388 11.33 -20.35 3.58
CA GLU A 388 10.90 -21.43 4.46
C GLU A 388 11.20 -22.82 3.87
N ASN A 389 11.33 -22.92 2.54
CA ASN A 389 11.48 -24.20 1.87
C ASN A 389 12.94 -24.62 1.78
N ARG A 390 13.30 -25.67 2.54
CA ARG A 390 14.67 -26.21 2.59
C ARG A 390 15.03 -27.13 1.41
N ILE A 391 14.07 -27.59 0.62
CA ILE A 391 14.25 -28.71 -0.33
C ILE A 391 13.89 -28.26 -1.78
N LEU A 392 13.90 -26.96 -2.05
CA LEU A 392 13.64 -26.50 -3.41
C LEU A 392 14.79 -26.92 -4.33
N GLU A 393 14.51 -27.63 -5.43
CA GLU A 393 15.53 -27.96 -6.42
C GLU A 393 16.08 -26.69 -7.07
N LYS A 394 17.41 -26.67 -7.37
CA LYS A 394 18.10 -25.49 -7.94
C LYS A 394 17.36 -24.87 -9.13
N ASN A 395 16.99 -25.68 -10.13
CA ASN A 395 16.34 -25.18 -11.34
C ASN A 395 14.96 -24.57 -11.06
N LEU A 396 14.20 -25.13 -10.09
CA LEU A 396 12.90 -24.61 -9.69
C LEU A 396 13.06 -23.30 -8.91
N PHE A 397 14.03 -23.25 -8.01
CA PHE A 397 14.41 -22.05 -7.28
C PHE A 397 14.78 -20.90 -8.22
N GLU A 398 15.70 -21.15 -9.18
CA GLU A 398 16.14 -20.12 -10.12
C GLU A 398 14.98 -19.54 -10.95
N ARG A 399 14.05 -20.39 -11.42
CA ARG A 399 12.86 -19.96 -12.15
C ARG A 399 11.91 -19.13 -11.27
N LEU A 400 11.65 -19.55 -10.04
CA LEU A 400 10.79 -18.82 -9.12
C LEU A 400 11.43 -17.49 -8.73
N ALA A 401 12.73 -17.47 -8.48
CA ALA A 401 13.50 -16.27 -8.22
C ALA A 401 13.43 -15.28 -9.40
N ASP A 402 13.57 -15.75 -10.62
CA ASP A 402 13.44 -14.93 -11.83
C ASP A 402 12.03 -14.33 -11.96
N ILE A 403 10.95 -15.12 -11.70
CA ILE A 403 9.59 -14.61 -11.71
C ILE A 403 9.44 -13.49 -10.68
N ILE A 404 9.91 -13.69 -9.45
CA ILE A 404 9.81 -12.70 -8.37
C ILE A 404 10.59 -11.43 -8.70
N ILE A 405 11.80 -11.56 -9.24
CA ILE A 405 12.66 -10.43 -9.59
C ILE A 405 12.05 -9.59 -10.72
N ILE A 406 11.49 -10.24 -11.74
CA ILE A 406 10.92 -9.56 -12.92
C ILE A 406 9.55 -8.96 -12.60
N SER A 407 8.72 -9.67 -11.82
CA SER A 407 7.35 -9.31 -11.49
C SER A 407 7.21 -8.46 -10.23
N LYS A 408 8.29 -7.82 -9.80
CA LYS A 408 8.24 -6.97 -8.60
C LYS A 408 7.06 -6.00 -8.64
N PRO A 409 6.37 -5.81 -7.51
CA PRO A 409 5.18 -4.98 -7.45
C PRO A 409 5.52 -3.54 -7.80
N THR A 410 4.65 -2.91 -8.59
CA THR A 410 4.80 -1.52 -8.98
C THR A 410 4.77 -0.58 -7.79
N ARG A 411 5.53 0.50 -7.87
CA ARG A 411 5.92 1.44 -6.81
C ARG A 411 4.78 2.22 -6.13
N LYS A 412 3.54 2.10 -6.58
CA LYS A 412 2.39 2.81 -5.99
C LYS A 412 2.09 2.40 -4.54
N HIS A 413 2.64 1.27 -4.08
CA HIS A 413 2.43 0.75 -2.74
C HIS A 413 3.71 0.71 -1.91
N HIS A 414 4.24 1.88 -1.52
CA HIS A 414 5.37 2.06 -0.58
C HIS A 414 5.17 1.44 0.82
N LYS A 415 4.13 0.64 1.03
CA LYS A 415 3.81 -0.03 2.29
C LYS A 415 4.15 -1.52 2.34
N ILE A 416 4.92 -2.04 1.39
CA ILE A 416 5.42 -3.42 1.50
C ILE A 416 6.60 -3.41 2.47
N HIS A 417 6.31 -3.62 3.74
CA HIS A 417 7.33 -3.67 4.80
C HIS A 417 8.42 -4.73 4.58
N ASN A 418 8.23 -5.65 3.64
CA ASN A 418 9.12 -6.79 3.42
C ASN A 418 9.78 -6.82 2.04
N TYR A 419 9.69 -5.75 1.23
CA TYR A 419 10.23 -5.72 -0.13
C TYR A 419 11.71 -6.10 -0.18
N GLU A 420 12.53 -5.50 0.67
CA GLU A 420 13.96 -5.75 0.77
C GLU A 420 14.27 -7.18 1.22
N TYR A 421 13.50 -7.71 2.17
CA TYR A 421 13.73 -9.04 2.72
C TYR A 421 13.55 -10.15 1.68
N VAL A 422 12.65 -9.99 0.72
CA VAL A 422 12.43 -10.99 -0.32
C VAL A 422 13.68 -11.17 -1.19
N PHE A 423 14.31 -10.09 -1.62
CA PHE A 423 15.56 -10.18 -2.40
C PHE A 423 16.71 -10.74 -1.57
N ARG A 424 16.75 -10.42 -0.29
CA ARG A 424 17.73 -11.00 0.64
C ARG A 424 17.53 -12.50 0.78
N TRP A 425 16.31 -12.98 0.93
CA TRP A 425 16.01 -14.42 0.98
C TRP A 425 16.38 -15.11 -0.34
N ILE A 426 16.13 -14.48 -1.47
CA ILE A 426 16.58 -14.98 -2.77
C ILE A 426 18.11 -15.10 -2.81
N ALA A 427 18.86 -14.08 -2.37
CA ALA A 427 20.32 -14.11 -2.38
C ALA A 427 20.90 -15.16 -1.42
N GLU A 428 20.34 -15.29 -0.22
CA GLU A 428 20.68 -16.31 0.76
C GLU A 428 20.49 -17.72 0.17
N LYS A 429 19.32 -17.96 -0.43
CA LYS A 429 19.01 -19.25 -1.03
C LYS A 429 19.85 -19.53 -2.29
N ALA A 430 20.12 -18.49 -3.09
CA ALA A 430 21.00 -18.59 -4.25
C ALA A 430 22.45 -18.90 -3.86
N HIS A 431 22.90 -18.42 -2.72
CA HIS A 431 24.21 -18.78 -2.15
C HIS A 431 24.26 -20.27 -1.76
N GLU A 432 23.23 -20.78 -1.06
CA GLU A 432 23.11 -22.21 -0.76
C GLU A 432 23.13 -23.09 -2.02
N HIS A 433 22.45 -22.67 -3.07
CA HIS A 433 22.38 -23.38 -4.36
C HIS A 433 23.57 -23.16 -5.29
N LYS A 434 24.56 -22.35 -4.91
CA LYS A 434 25.68 -21.94 -5.75
C LYS A 434 25.20 -21.38 -7.10
N SER A 435 24.32 -20.36 -7.02
CA SER A 435 23.70 -19.67 -8.17
C SER A 435 24.12 -18.20 -8.21
N PRO A 436 25.39 -17.88 -8.56
CA PRO A 436 25.94 -16.53 -8.44
C PRO A 436 25.23 -15.50 -9.33
N LEU A 437 24.71 -15.91 -10.50
CA LEU A 437 23.94 -15.02 -11.37
C LEU A 437 22.59 -14.63 -10.76
N THR A 438 21.93 -15.52 -10.01
CA THR A 438 20.70 -15.20 -9.28
C THR A 438 20.97 -14.24 -8.12
N ILE A 439 22.13 -14.38 -7.45
CA ILE A 439 22.61 -13.41 -6.46
C ILE A 439 22.75 -12.02 -7.08
N LEU A 440 23.42 -11.94 -8.23
CA LEU A 440 23.60 -10.69 -8.97
C LEU A 440 22.27 -10.05 -9.35
N LYS A 441 21.34 -10.83 -9.93
CA LYS A 441 20.00 -10.33 -10.30
C LYS A 441 19.26 -9.75 -9.09
N ALA A 442 19.28 -10.45 -7.95
CA ALA A 442 18.65 -9.99 -6.71
C ALA A 442 19.31 -8.71 -6.16
N PHE A 443 20.64 -8.62 -6.23
CA PHE A 443 21.38 -7.42 -5.84
C PHE A 443 21.04 -6.21 -6.72
N MET A 444 20.95 -6.39 -8.02
CA MET A 444 20.57 -5.31 -8.94
C MET A 444 19.11 -4.89 -8.77
N ALA A 445 18.23 -5.82 -8.40
CA ALA A 445 16.82 -5.52 -8.13
C ALA A 445 16.63 -4.70 -6.85
N ILE A 446 17.39 -4.98 -5.78
CA ILE A 446 17.32 -4.22 -4.53
C ILE A 446 17.93 -2.81 -4.69
N ASN A 447 18.89 -2.66 -5.58
CA ASN A 447 19.56 -1.39 -5.89
C ASN A 447 18.91 -0.66 -7.08
N GLU A 448 17.65 -0.91 -7.36
CA GLU A 448 16.90 -0.13 -8.32
C GLU A 448 16.63 1.27 -7.78
N TYR A 449 16.78 2.27 -8.65
CA TYR A 449 16.53 3.67 -8.27
C TYR A 449 15.14 4.14 -8.70
N ASP A 450 14.60 5.09 -7.98
CA ASP A 450 13.34 5.76 -8.31
C ASP A 450 13.56 7.25 -8.55
N VAL A 451 12.91 7.76 -9.58
CA VAL A 451 12.81 9.19 -9.82
C VAL A 451 11.46 9.64 -9.28
N THR A 452 11.46 10.23 -8.07
CA THR A 452 10.23 10.78 -7.48
C THR A 452 10.24 12.28 -7.57
N SER A 453 9.17 12.88 -8.11
CA SER A 453 8.98 14.34 -8.01
C SER A 453 8.41 14.67 -6.64
N LYS A 454 9.17 15.38 -5.81
CA LYS A 454 8.63 16.01 -4.61
C LYS A 454 8.29 17.46 -4.93
N HIS A 455 7.02 17.80 -4.82
CA HIS A 455 6.61 19.20 -4.76
C HIS A 455 6.97 19.73 -3.37
N TYR A 456 8.10 20.39 -3.24
CA TYR A 456 8.30 21.30 -2.13
C TYR A 456 7.65 22.63 -2.52
N SER A 457 6.62 23.01 -1.81
CA SER A 457 6.16 24.38 -1.81
C SER A 457 7.19 25.23 -1.08
N ILE A 458 8.27 25.60 -1.75
CA ILE A 458 9.05 26.75 -1.33
C ILE A 458 8.12 27.93 -1.60
N ARG A 459 7.80 28.69 -0.56
CA ARG A 459 6.96 29.90 -0.58
C ARG A 459 7.63 31.05 -1.39
N ASP A 460 8.19 30.76 -2.54
CA ASP A 460 8.66 31.76 -3.48
C ASP A 460 7.95 31.59 -4.81
N ASN A 461 7.18 32.60 -5.14
CA ASN A 461 6.17 32.64 -6.21
C ASN A 461 6.74 32.63 -7.64
N THR A 462 7.97 32.20 -7.90
CA THR A 462 8.56 32.37 -9.23
C THR A 462 9.19 31.14 -9.89
N ASN A 463 9.47 30.04 -9.19
CA ASN A 463 9.99 28.83 -9.85
C ASN A 463 9.51 27.54 -9.16
N ASN A 464 8.66 26.79 -9.81
CA ASN A 464 8.38 25.40 -9.47
C ASN A 464 9.63 24.54 -9.76
N HIS A 465 10.52 24.38 -8.78
CA HIS A 465 11.60 23.43 -8.89
C HIS A 465 11.08 22.02 -8.58
N ILE A 466 11.09 21.16 -9.59
CA ILE A 466 10.88 19.73 -9.41
C ILE A 466 12.19 19.17 -8.87
N LEU A 467 12.25 18.96 -7.56
CA LEU A 467 13.37 18.23 -6.96
C LEU A 467 13.15 16.74 -7.20
N THR A 468 14.02 16.14 -7.96
CA THR A 468 14.06 14.70 -8.16
C THR A 468 14.87 14.07 -7.04
N ASP A 469 14.23 13.22 -6.26
CA ASP A 469 14.88 12.44 -5.21
C ASP A 469 15.23 11.05 -5.78
N HIS A 470 16.51 10.83 -6.05
CA HIS A 470 17.05 9.55 -6.52
C HIS A 470 17.33 8.65 -5.32
N ARG A 471 16.29 8.12 -4.67
CA ARG A 471 16.46 7.18 -3.57
C ARG A 471 16.53 5.75 -4.07
N ILE A 472 17.60 5.07 -3.70
CA ILE A 472 17.65 3.62 -3.73
C ILE A 472 16.85 3.12 -2.54
N HIS A 473 15.85 2.28 -2.80
CA HIS A 473 14.84 1.89 -1.80
C HIS A 473 15.33 0.94 -0.71
N SER A 474 16.60 0.55 -0.70
CA SER A 474 17.11 -0.40 0.27
C SER A 474 17.65 0.27 1.52
N MET A 475 17.21 -0.23 2.67
CA MET A 475 17.71 0.20 3.98
C MET A 475 19.11 -0.34 4.28
N ASN A 476 19.53 -1.47 3.70
CA ASN A 476 20.84 -2.06 3.94
C ASN A 476 21.39 -2.89 2.76
N PRO A 477 21.69 -2.29 1.60
CA PRO A 477 22.27 -2.98 0.47
C PRO A 477 23.68 -3.50 0.75
N ARG A 478 24.42 -2.90 1.70
CA ARG A 478 25.78 -3.30 2.10
C ARG A 478 25.82 -4.71 2.66
N HIS A 479 24.83 -5.09 3.48
CA HIS A 479 24.75 -6.47 3.99
C HIS A 479 24.69 -7.51 2.85
N MET A 480 23.92 -7.22 1.80
CA MET A 480 23.80 -8.12 0.65
C MET A 480 25.10 -8.18 -0.15
N TYR A 481 25.74 -7.03 -0.30
CA TYR A 481 27.04 -6.92 -0.98
C TYR A 481 28.12 -7.73 -0.26
N GLU A 482 28.36 -7.48 1.03
CA GLU A 482 29.42 -8.12 1.81
C GLU A 482 29.24 -9.64 1.94
N ASN A 483 28.01 -10.11 2.15
CA ASN A 483 27.76 -11.53 2.42
C ASN A 483 27.54 -12.37 1.16
N TYR A 484 27.08 -11.78 0.06
CA TYR A 484 26.68 -12.58 -1.12
C TYR A 484 27.34 -12.16 -2.43
N ILE A 485 27.64 -10.87 -2.66
CA ILE A 485 28.30 -10.42 -3.92
C ILE A 485 29.81 -10.59 -3.82
N LYS A 486 30.43 -9.99 -2.81
CA LYS A 486 31.90 -9.99 -2.65
C LYS A 486 32.50 -11.41 -2.62
N PRO A 487 31.92 -12.41 -1.92
CA PRO A 487 32.42 -13.79 -1.95
C PRO A 487 32.27 -14.51 -3.28
N ASN A 488 31.44 -14.00 -4.21
CA ASN A 488 31.18 -14.62 -5.51
C ASN A 488 31.80 -13.86 -6.69
N LEU A 489 32.73 -12.93 -6.47
CA LEU A 489 33.34 -12.12 -7.54
C LEU A 489 34.05 -12.99 -8.60
N GLU A 490 34.58 -14.15 -8.24
CA GLU A 490 35.14 -15.10 -9.18
C GLU A 490 34.19 -15.44 -10.33
N PHE A 491 32.90 -15.51 -10.08
CA PHE A 491 31.90 -15.91 -11.07
C PHE A 491 31.18 -14.74 -11.72
N ILE A 492 31.14 -13.58 -11.06
CA ILE A 492 30.25 -12.47 -11.44
C ILE A 492 30.95 -11.13 -11.66
N ALA A 493 32.28 -11.02 -11.53
CA ALA A 493 32.96 -9.71 -11.61
C ALA A 493 32.64 -8.96 -12.91
N THR A 494 32.72 -9.60 -14.05
CA THR A 494 32.43 -8.99 -15.36
C THR A 494 30.95 -8.64 -15.55
N PRO A 495 29.95 -9.53 -15.32
CA PRO A 495 28.55 -9.17 -15.41
C PRO A 495 28.12 -8.17 -14.34
N LEU A 496 28.74 -8.18 -13.16
CA LEU A 496 28.50 -7.18 -12.10
C LEU A 496 28.93 -5.78 -12.57
N LEU A 497 30.15 -5.64 -13.10
CA LEU A 497 30.63 -4.38 -13.65
C LEU A 497 29.72 -3.85 -14.75
N THR A 498 29.32 -4.69 -15.70
CA THR A 498 28.41 -4.30 -16.77
C THR A 498 27.10 -3.76 -16.20
N SER A 499 26.47 -4.52 -15.30
CA SER A 499 25.17 -4.15 -14.71
C SER A 499 25.24 -2.86 -13.88
N ILE A 500 26.35 -2.67 -13.14
CA ILE A 500 26.52 -1.46 -12.31
C ILE A 500 26.79 -0.23 -13.20
N ILE A 501 27.61 -0.38 -14.22
CA ILE A 501 27.92 0.73 -15.14
C ILE A 501 26.65 1.20 -15.84
N ASP A 502 25.87 0.27 -16.41
CA ASP A 502 24.58 0.58 -17.03
C ASP A 502 23.65 1.32 -16.04
N ARG A 503 23.58 0.85 -14.79
CA ARG A 503 22.75 1.47 -13.75
C ARG A 503 23.24 2.87 -13.37
N LEU A 504 24.54 3.07 -13.20
CA LEU A 504 25.11 4.38 -12.88
C LEU A 504 24.95 5.37 -14.04
N GLU A 505 25.04 4.92 -15.29
CA GLU A 505 24.76 5.75 -16.47
C GLU A 505 23.28 6.17 -16.54
N ASP A 506 22.36 5.25 -16.25
CA ASP A 506 20.93 5.53 -16.20
C ASP A 506 20.57 6.55 -15.10
N ILE A 507 21.12 6.37 -13.89
CA ILE A 507 20.94 7.32 -12.78
C ILE A 507 21.43 8.70 -13.17
N SER A 508 22.65 8.77 -13.73
CA SER A 508 23.28 10.02 -14.09
C SER A 508 22.52 10.75 -15.20
N SER A 509 22.14 10.00 -16.23
CA SER A 509 21.39 10.55 -17.37
C SER A 509 20.02 11.06 -16.95
N SER A 510 19.33 10.31 -16.08
CA SER A 510 18.05 10.75 -15.51
C SER A 510 18.19 12.00 -14.65
N HIS A 511 19.25 12.05 -13.81
CA HIS A 511 19.52 13.22 -12.98
C HIS A 511 19.82 14.47 -13.82
N GLU A 512 20.64 14.35 -14.87
CA GLU A 512 21.00 15.47 -15.76
C GLU A 512 19.81 16.07 -16.49
N ILE A 513 18.80 15.24 -16.85
CA ILE A 513 17.56 15.72 -17.50
C ILE A 513 16.80 16.64 -16.55
N TRP A 514 16.70 16.30 -15.28
CA TRP A 514 15.87 17.03 -14.31
C TRP A 514 16.63 18.10 -13.53
N ASN A 515 17.96 17.94 -13.37
CA ASN A 515 18.84 18.84 -12.62
C ASN A 515 20.11 19.14 -13.42
N PRO A 516 20.01 19.84 -14.56
CA PRO A 516 21.16 20.07 -15.42
C PRO A 516 22.27 20.84 -14.68
N GLY A 517 23.50 20.32 -14.77
CA GLY A 517 24.68 20.92 -14.18
C GLY A 517 24.92 20.61 -12.71
N SER A 518 24.11 19.78 -12.07
CA SER A 518 24.36 19.26 -10.72
C SER A 518 24.78 17.80 -10.76
N LEU A 519 25.49 17.35 -9.73
CA LEU A 519 25.86 15.93 -9.58
C LEU A 519 24.75 15.19 -8.82
N PRO A 520 24.49 13.93 -9.13
CA PRO A 520 23.65 13.09 -8.31
C PRO A 520 24.16 13.03 -6.88
N PHE A 521 23.24 13.02 -5.90
CA PHE A 521 23.60 12.93 -4.51
C PHE A 521 24.48 11.68 -4.22
N GLY A 522 25.54 11.86 -3.43
CA GLY A 522 26.48 10.78 -3.10
C GLY A 522 27.60 10.54 -4.14
N TRP A 523 27.64 11.32 -5.23
CA TRP A 523 28.69 11.20 -6.26
C TRP A 523 29.94 12.05 -5.96
N ASP A 524 29.89 12.83 -4.92
CA ASP A 524 30.98 13.63 -4.34
C ASP A 524 31.89 12.84 -3.40
N ARG A 525 31.75 11.46 -3.41
CA ARG A 525 32.60 10.62 -2.54
C ARG A 525 34.09 10.92 -2.73
N MET A 526 34.85 10.87 -1.62
CA MET A 526 36.24 11.30 -1.56
C MET A 526 37.15 10.51 -2.50
N ALA A 527 37.07 9.19 -2.45
CA ALA A 527 37.94 8.30 -3.20
C ALA A 527 37.18 7.07 -3.66
N ILE A 528 37.60 6.50 -4.80
CA ILE A 528 37.13 5.17 -5.26
C ILE A 528 37.74 4.08 -4.38
N GLU A 529 39.04 4.20 -4.04
CA GLU A 529 39.70 3.23 -3.16
C GLU A 529 39.13 3.24 -1.74
N ASP A 530 39.25 2.09 -1.08
CA ASP A 530 38.86 1.97 0.33
C ASP A 530 39.95 2.60 1.20
N LEU A 531 39.58 3.70 1.87
CA LEU A 531 40.45 4.45 2.77
C LEU A 531 40.16 4.09 4.23
N ASP A 532 40.46 2.86 4.63
CA ASP A 532 40.39 2.35 6.01
C ASP A 532 39.23 2.89 6.86
N GLY A 533 38.02 2.35 6.66
CA GLY A 533 36.90 2.52 7.60
C GLY A 533 36.26 3.92 7.66
N ARG A 534 36.57 4.84 6.73
CA ARG A 534 35.97 6.20 6.72
C ARG A 534 34.61 6.29 6.00
N HIS A 535 33.94 5.14 5.80
CA HIS A 535 32.66 5.06 5.09
C HIS A 535 31.42 5.21 6.01
N ASP A 536 31.61 5.49 7.30
CA ASP A 536 30.51 5.55 8.28
C ASP A 536 29.82 6.92 8.38
N ASP A 537 30.01 7.83 7.41
CA ASP A 537 29.23 9.06 7.39
C ASP A 537 27.78 8.78 7.00
N GLU A 538 26.87 9.01 7.96
CA GLU A 538 25.41 8.84 7.87
C GLU A 538 24.72 9.64 6.73
N THR A 539 25.51 10.42 5.97
CA THR A 539 24.98 11.32 4.92
C THR A 539 25.00 10.74 3.51
N SER A 540 25.69 9.62 3.27
CA SER A 540 25.73 8.99 1.95
C SER A 540 24.46 8.17 1.66
N ILE A 541 24.01 8.13 0.41
CA ILE A 541 22.93 7.22 0.00
C ILE A 541 23.52 5.80 -0.05
N PRO A 542 23.12 4.90 0.88
CA PRO A 542 23.82 3.63 1.07
C PRO A 542 23.92 2.77 -0.20
N GLY A 543 22.93 2.87 -1.09
CA GLY A 543 22.87 2.01 -2.26
C GLY A 543 23.81 2.40 -3.40
N ILE A 544 24.00 3.69 -3.68
CA ILE A 544 24.92 4.17 -4.73
C ILE A 544 26.37 3.88 -4.32
N ASP A 545 26.73 4.17 -3.08
CA ASP A 545 28.08 3.89 -2.57
C ASP A 545 28.39 2.40 -2.61
N VAL A 546 27.45 1.55 -2.26
CA VAL A 546 27.63 0.09 -2.34
C VAL A 546 27.83 -0.38 -3.78
N MET A 547 27.15 0.21 -4.76
CA MET A 547 27.38 -0.11 -6.17
C MET A 547 28.77 0.33 -6.64
N ILE A 548 29.24 1.51 -6.23
CA ILE A 548 30.59 2.00 -6.54
C ILE A 548 31.64 1.10 -5.89
N ASP A 549 31.47 0.72 -4.62
CA ASP A 549 32.36 -0.23 -3.95
C ASP A 549 32.39 -1.59 -4.65
N ALA A 550 31.23 -2.09 -5.08
CA ALA A 550 31.15 -3.35 -5.81
C ALA A 550 31.87 -3.27 -7.17
N ALA A 551 31.76 -2.13 -7.88
CA ALA A 551 32.52 -1.91 -9.11
C ALA A 551 34.02 -1.83 -8.86
N ARG A 552 34.45 -1.12 -7.81
CA ARG A 552 35.85 -1.06 -7.38
C ARG A 552 36.40 -2.46 -7.07
N ASP A 553 35.74 -3.21 -6.20
CA ASP A 553 36.21 -4.54 -5.79
C ASP A 553 36.23 -5.52 -6.95
N ALA A 554 35.31 -5.41 -7.91
CA ALA A 554 35.34 -6.19 -9.13
C ALA A 554 36.56 -5.83 -10.02
N LEU A 555 36.93 -4.55 -10.17
CA LEU A 555 38.15 -4.12 -10.88
C LEU A 555 39.41 -4.61 -10.14
N GLU A 556 39.41 -4.56 -8.82
CA GLU A 556 40.52 -5.07 -8.00
C GLU A 556 40.66 -6.61 -8.10
N PHE A 557 39.54 -7.33 -8.16
CA PHE A 557 39.55 -8.77 -8.45
C PHE A 557 40.15 -9.10 -9.83
N LEU A 558 39.79 -8.35 -10.87
CA LEU A 558 40.31 -8.51 -12.22
C LEU A 558 41.81 -8.19 -12.29
N LYS A 559 42.34 -7.30 -11.48
CA LYS A 559 43.79 -7.05 -11.37
C LYS A 559 44.57 -8.32 -11.06
N THR A 560 44.03 -9.16 -10.20
CA THR A 560 44.74 -10.39 -9.75
C THR A 560 44.50 -11.57 -10.68
N ASN A 561 43.30 -11.66 -11.28
CA ASN A 561 42.86 -12.85 -11.98
C ASN A 561 42.81 -12.69 -13.51
N GLU A 562 42.46 -11.51 -14.02
CA GLU A 562 42.22 -11.26 -15.46
C GLU A 562 42.73 -9.87 -15.89
N THR A 563 43.98 -9.59 -15.62
CA THR A 563 44.63 -8.28 -15.79
C THR A 563 44.42 -7.64 -17.17
N ASN A 564 44.34 -8.44 -18.24
CA ASN A 564 44.13 -7.94 -19.60
C ASN A 564 42.78 -7.23 -19.79
N GLN A 565 41.79 -7.54 -18.94
CA GLN A 565 40.47 -6.88 -19.00
C GLN A 565 40.50 -5.46 -18.45
N LEU A 566 41.45 -5.12 -17.55
CA LEU A 566 41.52 -3.79 -16.94
C LEU A 566 41.66 -2.66 -17.97
N ASP A 567 42.47 -2.88 -19.02
CA ASP A 567 42.63 -1.90 -20.11
C ASP A 567 41.33 -1.69 -20.88
N SER A 568 40.61 -2.79 -21.15
CA SER A 568 39.30 -2.72 -21.79
C SER A 568 38.29 -1.94 -20.96
N TRP A 569 38.20 -2.23 -19.66
CA TRP A 569 37.32 -1.51 -18.75
C TRP A 569 37.72 -0.05 -18.59
N ALA A 570 39.01 0.28 -18.40
CA ALA A 570 39.45 1.67 -18.34
C ALA A 570 39.05 2.45 -19.60
N ASN A 571 39.20 1.85 -20.79
CA ASN A 571 38.85 2.47 -22.07
C ASN A 571 37.33 2.57 -22.33
N VAL A 572 36.51 1.69 -21.75
CA VAL A 572 35.04 1.79 -21.77
C VAL A 572 34.55 2.89 -20.83
N LEU A 573 34.98 2.84 -19.57
CA LEU A 573 34.58 3.75 -18.52
C LEU A 573 34.95 5.21 -18.79
N ILE A 574 36.14 5.47 -19.37
CA ILE A 574 36.60 6.83 -19.63
C ILE A 574 35.82 7.55 -20.72
N LYS A 575 35.08 6.81 -21.58
CA LYS A 575 34.24 7.38 -22.63
C LYS A 575 32.92 7.93 -22.07
N SER A 576 32.56 7.53 -20.88
CA SER A 576 31.37 8.07 -20.23
C SER A 576 31.53 9.56 -19.97
N LYS A 577 30.43 10.30 -20.12
CA LYS A 577 30.39 11.73 -19.75
C LYS A 577 30.28 11.93 -18.23
N HIS A 578 30.06 10.86 -17.48
CA HIS A 578 29.80 10.90 -16.06
C HIS A 578 31.07 10.76 -15.22
N GLN A 579 31.31 11.74 -14.37
CA GLN A 579 32.53 11.87 -13.58
C GLN A 579 32.86 10.60 -12.76
N ILE A 580 31.86 9.97 -12.12
CA ILE A 580 32.09 8.78 -11.28
C ILE A 580 32.65 7.60 -12.09
N LEU A 581 32.20 7.42 -13.34
CA LEU A 581 32.69 6.36 -14.22
C LEU A 581 34.09 6.69 -14.74
N GLN A 582 34.38 7.97 -15.00
CA GLN A 582 35.74 8.41 -15.34
C GLN A 582 36.73 8.17 -14.18
N ARG A 583 36.29 8.39 -12.91
CA ARG A 583 37.08 8.08 -11.72
C ARG A 583 37.36 6.59 -11.59
N LEU A 584 36.38 5.73 -11.84
CA LEU A 584 36.57 4.28 -11.91
C LEU A 584 37.54 3.88 -13.05
N ALA A 585 37.50 4.57 -14.20
CA ALA A 585 38.46 4.35 -15.29
C ALA A 585 39.91 4.65 -14.88
N ILE A 586 40.12 5.77 -14.17
CA ILE A 586 41.44 6.15 -13.65
C ILE A 586 41.91 5.10 -12.64
N HIS A 587 41.06 4.66 -11.74
CA HIS A 587 41.34 3.62 -10.76
C HIS A 587 41.75 2.31 -11.45
N ALA A 588 40.99 1.85 -12.47
CA ALA A 588 41.37 0.67 -13.28
C ALA A 588 42.71 0.83 -13.96
N SER A 589 43.03 2.02 -14.53
CA SER A 589 44.32 2.31 -15.14
C SER A 589 45.47 2.28 -14.14
N ILE A 590 45.24 2.79 -12.91
CA ILE A 590 46.22 2.73 -11.82
C ILE A 590 46.52 1.28 -11.42
N LEU A 591 45.44 0.48 -11.28
CA LEU A 591 45.54 -0.93 -10.87
C LEU A 591 46.32 -1.80 -11.84
N ASN A 592 46.33 -1.49 -13.15
CA ASN A 592 46.91 -2.34 -14.16
C ASN A 592 48.45 -2.48 -14.00
N PRO A 593 48.98 -3.65 -13.59
CA PRO A 593 50.39 -3.89 -13.40
C PRO A 593 51.16 -4.00 -14.73
N ASN A 594 50.48 -4.26 -15.85
CA ASN A 594 51.12 -4.38 -17.17
C ASN A 594 51.44 -3.01 -17.78
N ARG A 595 50.90 -1.93 -17.24
CA ARG A 595 51.25 -0.56 -17.68
C ARG A 595 52.47 -0.03 -16.90
N THR A 596 53.47 0.38 -17.63
CA THR A 596 54.60 1.13 -17.06
C THR A 596 54.13 2.52 -16.51
N PRO A 597 54.88 3.12 -15.62
CA PRO A 597 54.55 4.48 -15.15
C PRO A 597 54.41 5.52 -16.27
N GLU A 598 55.20 5.39 -17.35
CA GLU A 598 55.11 6.28 -18.50
C GLU A 598 53.83 6.02 -19.32
N GLU A 599 53.40 4.79 -19.48
CA GLU A 599 52.17 4.44 -20.15
C GLU A 599 50.95 4.92 -19.35
N LYS A 600 50.95 4.81 -18.02
CA LYS A 600 49.92 5.35 -17.16
C LYS A 600 49.80 6.86 -17.29
N LEU A 601 50.92 7.58 -17.23
CA LEU A 601 50.92 9.03 -17.39
C LEU A 601 50.46 9.48 -18.77
N ASN A 602 50.93 8.78 -19.83
CA ASN A 602 50.51 9.01 -21.22
C ASN A 602 48.98 8.77 -21.38
N TRP A 603 48.45 7.70 -20.76
CA TRP A 603 47.03 7.42 -20.82
C TRP A 603 46.22 8.56 -20.18
N ILE A 604 46.67 9.12 -19.02
CA ILE A 604 46.07 10.28 -18.38
C ILE A 604 46.06 11.50 -19.31
N MET A 605 47.23 11.82 -19.90
CA MET A 605 47.36 12.97 -20.82
C MET A 605 46.42 12.87 -22.03
N ASN A 606 46.16 11.66 -22.52
CA ASN A 606 45.35 11.44 -23.72
C ASN A 606 43.83 11.38 -23.44
N ASN A 607 43.45 11.06 -22.21
CA ASN A 607 42.04 10.77 -21.89
C ASN A 607 41.43 11.74 -20.88
N ILE A 608 42.25 12.51 -20.14
CA ILE A 608 41.73 13.38 -19.07
C ILE A 608 41.99 14.85 -19.43
N ASP A 609 40.99 15.71 -19.23
CA ASP A 609 41.15 17.15 -19.34
C ASP A 609 41.78 17.67 -18.04
N LEU A 610 43.08 17.94 -18.07
CA LEU A 610 43.84 18.44 -16.92
C LEU A 610 43.47 19.89 -16.53
N GLY A 611 42.72 20.59 -17.36
CA GLY A 611 42.22 21.93 -17.11
C GLY A 611 40.82 21.94 -16.46
N ALA A 612 40.10 20.80 -16.41
CA ALA A 612 38.79 20.70 -15.83
C ALA A 612 38.82 20.73 -14.28
N ILE A 613 37.84 21.38 -13.68
CA ILE A 613 37.60 21.37 -12.24
C ILE A 613 36.35 20.53 -11.96
N PRO A 614 36.32 19.71 -10.91
CA PRO A 614 37.29 19.50 -9.83
C PRO A 614 38.30 18.38 -10.11
N MET A 615 39.52 18.53 -9.62
CA MET A 615 40.50 17.45 -9.63
C MET A 615 40.23 16.49 -8.46
N ASN A 616 40.14 15.19 -8.78
CA ASN A 616 39.77 14.16 -7.80
C ASN A 616 41.01 13.41 -7.30
N HIS A 617 40.87 12.76 -6.16
CA HIS A 617 41.89 11.92 -5.54
C HIS A 617 42.59 10.97 -6.52
N GLU A 618 41.83 10.29 -7.38
CA GLU A 618 42.35 9.29 -8.33
C GLU A 618 43.35 9.91 -9.30
N ILE A 619 43.08 11.13 -9.79
CA ILE A 619 44.00 11.82 -10.73
C ILE A 619 45.30 12.17 -10.02
N TYR A 620 45.23 12.78 -8.85
CA TYR A 620 46.42 13.14 -8.06
C TYR A 620 47.25 11.93 -7.72
N ARG A 621 46.62 10.85 -7.27
CA ARG A 621 47.28 9.59 -6.97
C ARG A 621 47.92 8.95 -8.21
N ALA A 622 47.20 8.90 -9.31
CA ALA A 622 47.72 8.34 -10.58
C ALA A 622 49.00 9.07 -11.06
N VAL A 623 48.98 10.41 -10.93
CA VAL A 623 50.13 11.24 -11.28
C VAL A 623 51.26 11.03 -10.27
N ALA A 624 51.01 11.02 -8.97
CA ALA A 624 52.04 10.83 -7.94
C ALA A 624 52.79 9.51 -8.10
N ILE A 625 52.09 8.40 -8.35
CA ILE A 625 52.72 7.08 -8.51
C ILE A 625 53.45 6.91 -9.85
N SER A 626 53.12 7.73 -10.85
CA SER A 626 53.68 7.59 -12.21
C SER A 626 54.78 8.62 -12.47
N TYR A 627 54.52 9.91 -12.20
CA TYR A 627 55.40 11.04 -12.57
C TYR A 627 56.85 10.92 -12.02
N LYS A 628 57.00 10.46 -10.80
CA LYS A 628 58.34 10.30 -10.18
C LYS A 628 59.22 9.27 -10.88
N TYR A 629 58.67 8.31 -11.58
CA TYR A 629 59.46 7.24 -12.29
C TYR A 629 59.57 7.49 -13.79
N CYS A 630 58.94 8.54 -14.34
CA CYS A 630 59.05 8.85 -15.78
C CYS A 630 60.36 9.52 -16.14
N ARG A 631 60.79 9.41 -17.42
CA ARG A 631 61.90 10.14 -18.00
C ARG A 631 61.58 11.66 -18.10
N ASN A 632 62.63 12.51 -18.09
CA ASN A 632 62.50 13.98 -18.15
C ASN A 632 61.62 14.44 -19.34
N LYS A 633 61.75 13.85 -20.50
CA LYS A 633 60.96 14.16 -21.71
C LYS A 633 59.45 13.96 -21.48
N VAL A 634 59.06 12.87 -20.83
CA VAL A 634 57.63 12.60 -20.49
C VAL A 634 57.11 13.57 -19.46
N ARG A 635 57.95 13.92 -18.44
CA ARG A 635 57.58 14.91 -17.46
C ARG A 635 57.40 16.33 -18.06
N GLN A 636 58.29 16.71 -19.01
CA GLN A 636 58.15 17.96 -19.76
C GLN A 636 56.83 17.99 -20.56
N ASN A 637 56.54 16.91 -21.29
CA ASN A 637 55.26 16.77 -22.02
C ASN A 637 54.07 16.90 -21.12
N PHE A 638 54.09 16.26 -19.93
CA PHE A 638 53.00 16.34 -18.98
C PHE A 638 52.79 17.78 -18.46
N VAL A 639 53.84 18.46 -18.07
CA VAL A 639 53.77 19.86 -17.67
C VAL A 639 53.26 20.75 -18.79
N GLN A 640 53.74 20.52 -20.02
CA GLN A 640 53.26 21.26 -21.19
C GLN A 640 51.74 20.99 -21.44
N ARG A 641 51.30 19.76 -21.30
CA ARG A 641 49.90 19.38 -21.45
C ARG A 641 48.98 20.07 -20.42
N ILE A 642 49.42 20.30 -19.17
CA ILE A 642 48.69 21.07 -18.17
C ILE A 642 48.40 22.48 -18.70
N PHE A 643 49.42 23.19 -19.22
CA PHE A 643 49.26 24.51 -19.78
C PHE A 643 48.32 24.55 -20.99
N GLU A 644 48.44 23.57 -21.88
CA GLU A 644 47.59 23.43 -23.07
C GLU A 644 46.10 23.13 -22.69
N SER A 645 45.91 22.20 -21.77
CA SER A 645 44.56 21.83 -21.30
C SER A 645 43.86 23.00 -20.64
N THR A 646 44.59 23.75 -19.78
CA THR A 646 44.01 24.94 -19.10
C THR A 646 43.71 26.08 -20.08
N ALA A 647 44.46 26.16 -21.21
CA ALA A 647 44.18 27.15 -22.26
C ALA A 647 43.01 26.81 -23.17
N SER A 648 42.74 25.51 -23.38
CA SER A 648 41.76 24.98 -24.34
C SER A 648 40.46 24.49 -23.69
N SER A 649 40.37 24.39 -22.36
CA SER A 649 39.21 23.89 -21.65
C SER A 649 37.97 24.79 -21.87
N VAL A 650 36.94 24.20 -22.47
CA VAL A 650 35.68 24.90 -22.79
C VAL A 650 34.93 25.36 -21.51
N SER A 651 35.12 24.62 -20.41
CA SER A 651 34.52 24.97 -19.11
C SER A 651 35.15 26.24 -18.53
N ILE A 652 36.43 26.47 -18.77
CA ILE A 652 37.16 27.65 -18.31
C ILE A 652 36.94 28.88 -19.21
N SER A 653 36.86 28.66 -20.53
CA SER A 653 36.76 29.74 -21.51
C SER A 653 35.47 30.54 -21.45
N LYS A 654 34.40 30.01 -20.90
CA LYS A 654 33.07 30.67 -20.84
C LYS A 654 32.73 31.25 -19.46
N LYS A 655 33.36 30.81 -18.40
CA LYS A 655 32.88 31.08 -17.02
C LYS A 655 33.94 31.61 -16.03
N TYR A 656 35.26 31.50 -16.31
CA TYR A 656 36.28 31.80 -15.33
C TYR A 656 37.37 32.76 -15.86
N SER A 657 37.86 33.60 -14.95
CA SER A 657 38.91 34.57 -15.22
C SER A 657 40.30 33.95 -15.42
N GLU A 658 41.24 34.71 -15.94
CA GLU A 658 42.67 34.33 -16.07
C GLU A 658 43.29 33.91 -14.72
N ASN A 659 42.79 34.45 -13.63
CA ASN A 659 43.20 34.06 -12.28
C ASN A 659 42.89 32.56 -11.97
N THR A 660 41.78 32.05 -12.40
CA THR A 660 41.42 30.65 -12.16
C THR A 660 42.30 29.67 -12.92
N ARG A 661 42.72 30.07 -14.15
CA ARG A 661 43.69 29.25 -14.94
C ARG A 661 45.02 29.17 -14.20
N THR A 662 45.51 30.30 -13.71
CA THR A 662 46.76 30.37 -12.98
C THR A 662 46.71 29.56 -11.69
N GLU A 663 45.59 29.58 -11.00
CA GLU A 663 45.41 28.78 -9.79
C GLU A 663 45.44 27.25 -10.10
N ILE A 664 44.81 26.77 -11.16
CA ILE A 664 44.86 25.36 -11.55
C ILE A 664 46.30 24.95 -11.87
N ILE A 665 47.01 25.76 -12.66
CA ILE A 665 48.41 25.52 -12.99
C ILE A 665 49.28 25.48 -11.76
N PHE A 666 49.09 26.47 -10.86
CA PHE A 666 49.79 26.56 -9.58
C PHE A 666 49.59 25.31 -8.72
N ARG A 667 48.36 24.82 -8.61
CA ARG A 667 48.05 23.57 -7.90
C ARG A 667 48.77 22.38 -8.48
N TRP A 668 48.70 22.19 -9.81
CA TRP A 668 49.42 21.13 -10.50
C TRP A 668 50.93 21.18 -10.28
N LEU A 669 51.57 22.32 -10.53
CA LEU A 669 53.00 22.45 -10.39
C LEU A 669 53.44 22.24 -8.93
N THR A 670 52.67 22.69 -7.97
CA THR A 670 52.94 22.45 -6.55
C THR A 670 52.88 20.97 -6.20
N TRP A 671 51.84 20.23 -6.71
CA TRP A 671 51.75 18.80 -6.53
C TRP A 671 52.87 18.01 -7.16
N LEU A 672 53.26 18.37 -8.39
CA LEU A 672 54.38 17.74 -9.10
C LEU A 672 55.71 17.98 -8.39
N SER A 673 55.91 19.18 -7.89
CA SER A 673 57.11 19.53 -7.09
C SER A 673 57.21 18.76 -5.78
N LYS A 674 56.05 18.55 -5.10
CA LYS A 674 55.97 17.68 -3.92
C LYS A 674 56.22 16.19 -4.28
N SER A 675 55.66 15.70 -5.40
CA SER A 675 55.77 14.32 -5.81
C SER A 675 57.16 13.92 -6.25
N LYS A 676 57.97 14.88 -6.77
CA LYS A 676 59.37 14.73 -7.16
C LYS A 676 60.18 16.02 -6.92
N PRO A 677 60.67 16.21 -5.68
CA PRO A 677 61.37 17.45 -5.29
C PRO A 677 62.59 17.80 -6.12
N ASP A 678 63.35 16.78 -6.57
CA ASP A 678 64.54 16.94 -7.36
C ASP A 678 64.29 17.28 -8.85
N CYS A 679 63.01 17.52 -9.23
CA CYS A 679 62.66 17.75 -10.64
C CYS A 679 62.58 19.26 -10.92
N ASN A 680 63.62 19.83 -11.56
CA ASN A 680 63.65 21.23 -11.93
C ASN A 680 62.55 21.65 -12.94
N ILE A 681 61.88 20.73 -13.60
CA ILE A 681 60.90 21.02 -14.67
C ILE A 681 59.66 21.72 -14.10
N ALA A 682 59.05 21.13 -13.07
CA ALA A 682 57.87 21.71 -12.41
C ALA A 682 58.24 22.81 -11.45
N THR A 683 59.35 22.68 -10.69
CA THR A 683 59.80 23.59 -9.69
C THR A 683 60.18 24.97 -10.27
N ALA A 684 60.94 25.02 -11.38
CA ALA A 684 61.30 26.27 -12.03
C ALA A 684 60.08 27.06 -12.50
N LYS A 685 59.07 26.42 -13.07
CA LYS A 685 57.83 27.06 -13.50
C LYS A 685 56.97 27.50 -12.29
N LEU A 686 56.96 26.72 -11.22
CA LEU A 686 56.25 27.06 -9.98
C LEU A 686 56.84 28.33 -9.33
N GLU A 687 58.16 28.47 -9.28
CA GLU A 687 58.81 29.67 -8.73
C GLU A 687 58.46 30.93 -9.52
N ILE A 688 58.37 30.86 -10.85
CA ILE A 688 57.90 31.97 -11.67
C ILE A 688 56.47 32.41 -11.25
N ILE A 689 55.56 31.47 -11.16
CA ILE A 689 54.19 31.78 -10.78
C ILE A 689 54.09 32.34 -9.35
N LYS A 690 54.89 31.86 -8.41
CA LYS A 690 54.95 32.40 -7.04
C LYS A 690 55.37 33.86 -6.99
N VAL A 691 56.29 34.24 -7.89
CA VAL A 691 56.76 35.65 -7.97
C VAL A 691 55.70 36.53 -8.60
N GLU A 692 55.05 36.05 -9.68
CA GLU A 692 54.00 36.79 -10.40
C GLU A 692 52.69 36.90 -9.58
N HIS A 693 52.35 35.82 -8.81
CA HIS A 693 51.11 35.71 -8.04
C HIS A 693 51.37 35.33 -6.55
N PRO A 694 51.93 36.22 -5.72
CA PRO A 694 52.35 35.91 -4.37
C PRO A 694 51.19 35.64 -3.38
N HIS A 695 49.97 35.91 -3.80
CA HIS A 695 48.75 35.64 -3.02
C HIS A 695 48.29 34.15 -3.12
N LEU A 696 48.79 33.40 -4.10
CA LEU A 696 48.38 31.99 -4.27
C LEU A 696 48.96 31.14 -3.13
N ARG A 697 48.09 30.31 -2.55
CA ARG A 697 48.46 29.36 -1.49
C ARG A 697 48.21 27.95 -1.94
N ALA A 698 49.15 27.05 -1.64
CA ALA A 698 48.99 25.65 -1.86
C ALA A 698 47.97 25.03 -0.87
N PRO A 699 47.05 24.15 -1.32
CA PRO A 699 46.20 23.39 -0.41
C PRO A 699 47.07 22.59 0.59
N SER A 700 46.62 22.47 1.83
CA SER A 700 47.28 21.62 2.83
C SER A 700 47.21 20.15 2.43
N ASN A 701 46.12 19.75 1.89
CA ASN A 701 45.85 18.40 1.34
C ASN A 701 45.46 18.48 -0.13
N PHE A 702 46.29 17.98 -1.02
CA PHE A 702 46.01 17.95 -2.48
C PHE A 702 45.08 16.82 -2.89
N GLU A 703 45.16 15.67 -2.22
CA GLU A 703 44.40 14.50 -2.56
C GLU A 703 42.93 14.64 -2.18
N PHE A 704 42.65 15.44 -1.13
CA PHE A 704 41.32 15.71 -0.59
C PHE A 704 41.07 17.20 -0.43
N PRO A 705 41.04 17.99 -1.51
CA PRO A 705 40.97 19.44 -1.41
C PRO A 705 39.65 19.95 -0.79
N PHE A 706 38.63 19.12 -0.73
CA PHE A 706 37.29 19.52 -0.28
C PHE A 706 36.82 18.80 0.98
N TRP A 707 37.71 18.05 1.66
CA TRP A 707 37.34 17.29 2.86
C TRP A 707 38.11 17.71 4.09
N SER A 708 37.35 18.04 5.14
CA SER A 708 37.86 18.07 6.50
C SER A 708 37.12 16.97 7.28
N SER A 709 37.80 15.88 7.61
CA SER A 709 37.42 15.07 8.76
C SER A 709 37.52 15.98 9.98
N GLY A 710 36.49 16.06 10.80
CA GLY A 710 36.25 17.00 11.87
C GLY A 710 37.34 17.23 12.93
N LEU A 711 38.61 17.14 12.61
CA LEU A 711 39.73 17.37 13.57
C LEU A 711 40.96 18.10 13.06
N GLU A 712 41.14 18.37 11.74
CA GLU A 712 42.27 19.28 11.33
C GLU A 712 41.87 20.08 10.09
N ALA A 713 41.95 21.39 10.28
CA ALA A 713 41.45 22.42 9.42
C ALA A 713 42.01 22.39 7.98
N ILE A 714 41.12 22.51 7.02
CA ILE A 714 41.38 23.17 5.74
C ILE A 714 41.87 24.58 6.09
N PRO A 715 42.95 25.12 5.52
CA PRO A 715 43.19 26.52 5.54
C PRO A 715 42.22 27.17 4.55
N THR A 716 41.04 27.34 5.01
CA THR A 716 40.03 28.24 4.51
C THR A 716 40.44 29.63 4.83
N LEU A 717 40.01 30.61 4.06
CA LEU A 717 39.88 31.96 4.56
C LEU A 717 39.25 31.86 5.94
N PRO A 718 39.87 32.41 7.01
CA PRO A 718 39.33 32.32 8.35
C PRO A 718 37.90 32.85 8.30
N SER A 719 36.96 32.15 8.95
CA SER A 719 35.64 32.73 9.20
C SER A 719 35.81 34.20 9.61
N PRO A 720 34.99 35.09 9.04
CA PRO A 720 35.15 36.53 9.36
C PRO A 720 35.02 36.80 10.85
N LEU A 721 34.41 35.89 11.60
CA LEU A 721 34.24 35.91 13.04
C LEU A 721 34.59 34.57 13.65
N SER A 722 35.52 34.52 14.57
CA SER A 722 35.79 33.38 15.43
C SER A 722 34.67 33.19 16.45
N VAL A 723 34.57 32.02 17.06
CA VAL A 723 33.58 31.74 18.13
C VAL A 723 33.73 32.73 19.29
N GLN A 724 34.97 33.09 19.63
CA GLN A 724 35.23 34.01 20.73
C GLN A 724 34.75 35.44 20.39
N GLU A 725 34.95 35.88 19.16
CA GLU A 725 34.48 37.19 18.70
C GLU A 725 32.93 37.24 18.63
N LEU A 726 32.30 36.16 18.25
CA LEU A 726 30.82 36.01 18.28
C LEU A 726 30.32 36.14 19.72
N LEU A 727 30.91 35.43 20.67
CA LEU A 727 30.48 35.42 22.07
C LEU A 727 30.76 36.74 22.77
N ASN A 728 31.83 37.45 22.40
CA ASN A 728 32.19 38.74 22.99
C ASN A 728 31.29 39.89 22.51
N ASN A 729 30.59 39.71 21.39
CA ASN A 729 29.73 40.72 20.81
C ASN A 729 28.29 40.21 20.70
N PRO A 730 27.28 40.99 21.07
CA PRO A 730 25.89 40.59 20.87
C PRO A 730 25.55 40.50 19.38
N PRO A 731 24.57 39.59 18.97
CA PRO A 731 24.24 39.35 17.56
C PRO A 731 23.92 40.62 16.76
N HIS A 732 23.19 41.58 17.33
CA HIS A 732 22.82 42.83 16.67
C HIS A 732 24.01 43.62 16.13
N SER A 733 25.19 43.53 16.78
CA SER A 733 26.38 44.24 16.36
C SER A 733 26.97 43.76 15.03
N ASN A 734 26.65 42.53 14.66
CA ASN A 734 27.20 41.87 13.47
C ASN A 734 26.12 41.32 12.52
N ILE A 735 24.83 41.62 12.74
CA ILE A 735 23.71 40.97 12.04
C ILE A 735 23.80 41.12 10.52
N GLU A 736 24.19 42.31 10.00
CA GLU A 736 24.37 42.51 8.57
C GLU A 736 25.48 41.62 8.00
N LEU A 737 26.60 41.45 8.70
CA LEU A 737 27.68 40.57 8.31
C LEU A 737 27.24 39.10 8.38
N LEU A 738 26.53 38.72 9.44
CA LEU A 738 26.01 37.36 9.59
C LEU A 738 25.02 36.97 8.49
N LEU A 739 24.22 37.91 7.99
CA LEU A 739 23.25 37.71 6.92
C LEU A 739 23.91 37.75 5.53
N SER A 740 24.81 38.66 5.26
CA SER A 740 25.34 38.92 3.91
C SER A 740 26.59 38.10 3.56
N HIS A 741 27.38 37.64 4.54
CA HIS A 741 28.63 36.95 4.25
C HIS A 741 28.42 35.61 3.55
N GLY A 742 28.96 35.46 2.33
CA GLY A 742 28.90 34.24 1.57
C GLY A 742 27.51 33.88 1.01
N SER A 743 26.58 34.85 0.87
CA SER A 743 25.23 34.59 0.39
C SER A 743 25.09 34.57 -1.14
N THR A 744 26.13 34.95 -1.91
CA THR A 744 26.07 35.01 -3.39
C THR A 744 27.35 34.47 -4.04
N GLY A 745 27.23 33.48 -4.93
CA GLY A 745 28.29 32.89 -5.77
C GLY A 745 28.62 31.42 -5.46
N GLU A 746 29.11 30.64 -6.44
CA GLU A 746 29.41 29.20 -6.28
C GLU A 746 30.57 28.87 -5.30
N MET A 747 31.49 29.79 -5.07
CA MET A 747 32.53 29.70 -3.99
C MET A 747 32.06 30.22 -2.64
N ALA A 748 30.99 30.97 -2.60
CA ALA A 748 30.42 31.59 -1.41
C ALA A 748 29.90 30.55 -0.38
N ASN A 749 29.55 29.35 -0.83
CA ASN A 749 29.02 28.30 0.06
C ASN A 749 30.03 27.80 1.10
N PHE A 750 31.33 27.84 0.82
CA PHE A 750 32.37 27.38 1.77
C PHE A 750 32.69 28.40 2.85
N ASP A 751 32.78 29.67 2.48
CA ASP A 751 33.00 30.76 3.46
C ASP A 751 31.80 30.89 4.39
N ARG A 752 30.59 30.73 3.82
CA ARG A 752 29.31 30.66 4.57
C ARG A 752 29.31 29.50 5.56
N TYR A 753 29.76 28.32 5.14
CA TYR A 753 29.75 27.11 5.97
C TYR A 753 30.53 27.28 7.26
N HIS A 754 31.75 27.82 7.21
CA HIS A 754 32.58 28.01 8.40
C HIS A 754 32.02 29.06 9.35
N LEU A 755 31.42 30.13 8.81
CA LEU A 755 30.70 31.08 9.62
C LEU A 755 29.52 30.40 10.34
N LEU A 756 28.72 29.62 9.61
CA LEU A 756 27.58 28.88 10.16
C LEU A 756 28.01 27.87 11.23
N GLU A 757 29.13 27.20 11.05
CA GLU A 757 29.68 26.27 12.04
C GLU A 757 30.11 27.00 13.31
N ASN A 758 30.80 28.12 13.17
CA ASN A 758 31.18 28.96 14.33
C ASN A 758 29.96 29.53 15.05
N ILE A 759 28.90 29.89 14.31
CA ILE A 759 27.63 30.32 14.90
C ILE A 759 26.97 29.17 15.68
N THR A 760 26.96 27.97 15.13
CA THR A 760 26.41 26.78 15.85
C THR A 760 27.18 26.53 17.13
N LYS A 761 28.54 26.61 17.10
CA LYS A 761 29.41 26.50 18.29
C LYS A 761 29.13 27.59 19.30
N ALA A 762 28.98 28.84 18.87
CA ALA A 762 28.65 29.97 19.74
C ALA A 762 27.28 29.76 20.40
N CYS A 763 26.28 29.35 19.64
CA CYS A 763 24.93 29.03 20.16
C CYS A 763 24.96 27.86 21.16
N THR A 764 25.83 26.87 20.95
CA THR A 764 26.03 25.75 21.88
C THR A 764 26.71 26.20 23.18
N GLN A 765 27.69 27.09 23.10
CA GLN A 765 28.43 27.60 24.28
C GLN A 765 27.62 28.62 25.09
N SER A 766 26.75 29.41 24.42
CA SER A 766 25.90 30.40 25.07
C SER A 766 24.47 30.34 24.52
N PRO A 767 23.56 29.65 25.24
CA PRO A 767 22.15 29.67 24.90
C PRO A 767 21.51 31.05 24.85
N GLU A 768 21.96 31.97 25.71
CA GLU A 768 21.50 33.36 25.71
C GLU A 768 21.89 34.08 24.40
N TRP A 769 23.09 33.84 23.89
CA TRP A 769 23.52 34.37 22.60
C TRP A 769 22.67 33.84 21.45
N ALA A 770 22.34 32.56 21.50
CA ALA A 770 21.43 31.93 20.51
C ALA A 770 20.03 32.55 20.51
N LEU A 771 19.46 32.79 21.71
CA LEU A 771 18.15 33.43 21.86
C LEU A 771 18.14 34.88 21.41
N ASN A 772 19.24 35.61 21.63
CA ASN A 772 19.37 36.94 21.10
C ASN A 772 19.48 36.94 19.56
N LEU A 773 20.18 35.97 18.96
CA LEU A 773 20.21 35.82 17.50
C LEU A 773 18.81 35.55 16.94
N ILE A 774 18.03 34.67 17.57
CA ILE A 774 16.63 34.38 17.20
C ILE A 774 15.80 35.68 17.22
N LYS A 775 15.92 36.50 18.24
CA LYS A 775 15.20 37.78 18.36
C LYS A 775 15.60 38.77 17.26
N GLU A 776 16.87 38.89 16.97
CA GLU A 776 17.37 39.79 15.93
C GLU A 776 16.89 39.36 14.54
N LEU A 777 16.91 38.06 14.24
CA LEU A 777 16.38 37.50 12.98
C LEU A 777 14.87 37.73 12.82
N ALA A 778 14.09 37.57 13.90
CA ALA A 778 12.66 37.86 13.91
C ALA A 778 12.38 39.36 13.69
N GLN A 779 13.12 40.26 14.37
CA GLN A 779 12.99 41.70 14.20
C GLN A 779 13.37 42.16 12.79
N ALA A 780 14.39 41.55 12.19
CA ALA A 780 14.79 41.80 10.81
C ALA A 780 13.85 41.20 9.75
N ASN A 781 12.85 40.38 10.14
CA ASN A 781 11.96 39.59 9.24
C ASN A 781 12.72 38.67 8.25
N GLU A 782 13.91 38.20 8.62
CA GLU A 782 14.77 37.36 7.78
C GLU A 782 14.42 35.88 7.91
N TRP A 783 13.15 35.51 7.62
CA TRP A 783 12.58 34.17 7.80
C TRP A 783 13.22 33.09 6.95
N GLY A 784 13.78 33.44 5.80
CA GLY A 784 14.48 32.53 4.88
C GLY A 784 15.97 32.29 5.22
N SER A 785 16.51 32.87 6.27
CA SER A 785 17.93 32.76 6.61
C SER A 785 18.30 31.36 7.12
N ASP A 786 19.47 30.85 6.68
CA ASP A 786 20.08 29.62 7.17
C ASP A 786 20.53 29.67 8.63
N LEU A 787 20.62 30.89 9.20
CA LEU A 787 20.96 31.12 10.59
C LEU A 787 19.93 30.57 11.57
N TRP A 788 18.65 30.50 11.20
CA TRP A 788 17.63 29.90 12.02
C TRP A 788 17.97 28.46 12.42
N LYS A 789 18.29 27.65 11.42
CA LYS A 789 18.65 26.24 11.64
C LYS A 789 19.84 26.11 12.58
N ARG A 790 20.84 27.02 12.49
CA ARG A 790 22.04 26.99 13.32
C ARG A 790 21.79 27.42 14.77
N ALA A 791 20.95 28.43 14.98
CA ALA A 791 20.53 28.82 16.31
C ALA A 791 19.80 27.70 17.06
N PHE A 792 18.81 27.09 16.40
CA PHE A 792 18.05 25.97 16.97
C PHE A 792 18.90 24.71 17.17
N GLN A 793 19.81 24.37 16.24
CA GLN A 793 20.78 23.28 16.44
C GLN A 793 21.68 23.50 17.67
N GLY A 794 22.17 24.71 17.90
CA GLY A 794 22.97 25.03 19.08
C GLY A 794 22.18 24.82 20.37
N LEU A 795 20.92 25.27 20.42
CA LEU A 795 20.06 25.10 21.61
C LEU A 795 19.72 23.63 21.89
N LYS A 796 19.56 22.80 20.86
CA LYS A 796 19.30 21.36 21.01
C LYS A 796 20.50 20.57 21.50
N ALA A 797 21.72 21.07 21.25
CA ALA A 797 22.97 20.38 21.59
C ALA A 797 23.34 20.48 23.07
N VAL A 798 22.59 21.25 23.87
CA VAL A 798 22.96 21.59 25.27
C VAL A 798 21.79 21.24 26.20
N SER A 799 22.13 20.70 27.38
CA SER A 799 21.16 20.57 28.47
C SER A 799 20.96 21.94 29.13
N LEU A 800 19.76 22.49 29.03
CA LEU A 800 19.44 23.84 29.50
C LEU A 800 19.11 23.87 31.01
N THR A 801 19.48 24.92 31.72
CA THR A 801 19.03 25.17 33.10
C THR A 801 17.55 25.58 33.13
N LYS A 802 16.92 25.58 34.33
CA LYS A 802 15.55 26.01 34.48
C LYS A 802 15.32 27.44 33.99
N ASP A 803 16.23 28.36 34.30
CA ASP A 803 16.14 29.77 33.91
C ASP A 803 16.31 29.94 32.39
N GLN A 804 17.20 29.14 31.77
CA GLN A 804 17.37 29.11 30.33
C GLN A 804 16.12 28.49 29.62
N CYS A 805 15.52 27.46 30.17
CA CYS A 805 14.27 26.93 29.67
C CYS A 805 13.12 27.94 29.70
N LEU A 806 13.04 28.74 30.78
CA LEU A 806 12.09 29.85 30.90
C LEU A 806 12.33 30.91 29.82
N LEU A 807 13.58 31.27 29.60
CA LEU A 807 13.96 32.26 28.59
C LEU A 807 13.67 31.74 27.16
N VAL A 808 13.89 30.43 26.91
CA VAL A 808 13.52 29.79 25.65
C VAL A 808 12.01 29.89 25.44
N LEU A 809 11.21 29.47 26.42
CA LEU A 809 9.74 29.49 26.30
C LEU A 809 9.19 30.91 26.08
N ASP A 810 9.76 31.90 26.76
CA ASP A 810 9.36 33.30 26.60
C ASP A 810 9.80 33.89 25.23
N THR A 811 10.94 33.46 24.66
CA THR A 811 11.38 33.89 23.35
C THR A 811 10.59 33.27 22.21
N LEU A 812 10.16 32.01 22.36
CA LEU A 812 9.40 31.28 21.34
C LEU A 812 7.95 31.73 21.26
N LYS A 813 7.41 32.57 22.13
CA LYS A 813 6.04 33.10 22.08
C LYS A 813 5.81 34.14 20.99
N ASP A 814 6.84 34.53 20.26
CA ASP A 814 6.69 35.49 19.18
C ASP A 814 5.79 34.90 18.05
N GLU A 815 4.71 35.62 17.72
CA GLU A 815 3.73 35.16 16.74
C GLU A 815 4.34 35.00 15.34
N GLY A 816 5.27 35.87 14.95
CA GLY A 816 5.97 35.77 13.67
C GLY A 816 6.85 34.51 13.63
N LEU A 817 7.51 34.17 14.74
CA LEU A 817 8.32 32.97 14.87
C LEU A 817 7.46 31.70 14.80
N LEU A 818 6.32 31.66 15.50
CA LEU A 818 5.41 30.53 15.48
C LEU A 818 4.81 30.26 14.10
N LYS A 819 4.61 31.30 13.28
CA LYS A 819 4.04 31.17 11.92
C LYS A 819 5.10 30.78 10.87
N ASN A 820 6.33 31.26 10.99
CA ASN A 820 7.32 31.12 9.94
C ASN A 820 8.40 30.08 10.22
N GLN A 821 8.55 29.62 11.49
CA GLN A 821 9.56 28.64 11.92
C GLN A 821 8.92 27.54 12.80
N ASP A 822 7.66 27.20 12.52
CA ASP A 822 6.84 26.23 13.26
C ASP A 822 7.53 24.87 13.44
N ASP A 823 8.17 24.35 12.39
CA ASP A 823 8.91 23.07 12.44
C ASP A 823 10.09 23.12 13.42
N LEU A 824 10.87 24.21 13.42
CA LEU A 824 12.02 24.37 14.31
C LEU A 824 11.60 24.55 15.76
N VAL A 825 10.50 25.27 15.98
CA VAL A 825 9.92 25.48 17.32
C VAL A 825 9.39 24.17 17.87
N ALA A 826 8.58 23.43 17.08
CA ALA A 826 8.04 22.13 17.46
C ALA A 826 9.13 21.13 17.83
N ASP A 827 10.17 21.05 16.98
CA ASP A 827 11.30 20.13 17.17
C ASP A 827 12.14 20.49 18.40
N LEU A 828 12.36 21.79 18.71
CA LEU A 828 13.04 22.22 19.92
C LEU A 828 12.24 21.87 21.19
N LEU A 829 10.93 22.11 21.20
CA LEU A 829 10.05 21.74 22.32
C LEU A 829 10.09 20.25 22.61
N LEU A 830 10.01 19.43 21.58
CA LEU A 830 10.08 17.97 21.72
C LEU A 830 11.48 17.52 22.18
N ASN A 831 12.55 18.12 21.66
CA ASN A 831 13.93 17.80 22.03
C ASN A 831 14.19 18.07 23.52
N ILE A 832 13.84 19.28 24.01
CA ILE A 832 14.00 19.63 25.43
C ILE A 832 13.15 18.70 26.32
N SER A 833 11.95 18.31 25.89
CA SER A 833 11.09 17.38 26.64
C SER A 833 11.66 15.96 26.73
N ARG A 834 12.53 15.58 25.82
CA ARG A 834 13.22 14.28 25.81
C ARG A 834 14.56 14.29 26.56
N ASP A 835 15.13 15.46 26.81
CA ASP A 835 16.40 15.57 27.48
C ASP A 835 16.32 15.08 28.94
N LYS A 836 17.32 14.34 29.40
CA LYS A 836 17.32 13.75 30.75
C LYS A 836 17.43 14.80 31.86
N ASN A 837 18.08 15.91 31.58
CA ASN A 837 18.44 16.96 32.55
C ASN A 837 17.59 18.23 32.42
N SER A 838 17.25 18.62 31.19
CA SER A 838 16.48 19.84 30.87
C SER A 838 15.01 19.61 30.56
N ASN A 839 14.45 18.50 30.98
CA ASN A 839 13.07 18.13 30.72
C ASN A 839 12.07 19.10 31.39
N PHE A 840 11.20 19.72 30.61
CA PHE A 840 10.19 20.68 31.12
C PHE A 840 9.33 20.11 32.25
N PHE A 841 9.01 18.84 32.21
CA PHE A 841 8.17 18.17 33.20
C PHE A 841 8.89 18.08 34.56
N LYS A 842 10.18 17.72 34.56
CA LYS A 842 11.01 17.64 35.76
C LYS A 842 11.34 19.01 36.37
N LEU A 843 11.45 20.01 35.52
CA LEU A 843 11.78 21.37 35.94
C LEU A 843 10.54 22.14 36.44
N GLY A 844 9.35 21.58 36.39
CA GLY A 844 8.08 22.20 36.79
C GLY A 844 7.63 23.30 35.83
N LEU A 845 7.93 23.15 34.52
CA LEU A 845 7.59 24.11 33.46
C LEU A 845 6.54 23.55 32.49
N SER A 846 5.89 22.45 32.85
CA SER A 846 4.91 21.76 32.03
C SER A 846 3.81 22.69 31.53
N ASP A 847 3.22 23.51 32.39
CA ASP A 847 2.12 24.41 32.03
C ASP A 847 2.52 25.41 30.94
N ARG A 848 3.67 26.05 31.09
CA ARG A 848 4.17 27.02 30.10
C ARG A 848 4.55 26.39 28.75
N ALA A 849 5.10 25.17 28.79
CA ALA A 849 5.43 24.45 27.57
C ALA A 849 4.14 23.96 26.87
N HIS A 850 3.12 23.57 27.65
CA HIS A 850 1.79 23.23 27.13
C HIS A 850 1.14 24.43 26.45
N ASP A 851 1.07 25.58 27.12
CA ASP A 851 0.48 26.79 26.57
C ASP A 851 1.13 27.18 25.24
N LEU A 852 2.48 27.17 25.17
CA LEU A 852 3.20 27.45 23.95
C LEU A 852 2.90 26.43 22.84
N SER A 853 2.78 25.15 23.19
CA SER A 853 2.41 24.10 22.21
C SER A 853 1.00 24.29 21.66
N CYS A 854 0.07 24.79 22.46
CA CYS A 854 -1.30 25.14 22.03
C CYS A 854 -1.31 26.40 21.15
N GLU A 855 -0.50 27.42 21.46
CA GLU A 855 -0.32 28.59 20.60
C GLU A 855 0.26 28.20 19.23
N LEU A 856 1.31 27.37 19.22
CA LEU A 856 1.90 26.82 18.01
C LEU A 856 0.88 26.02 17.20
N TRP A 857 0.09 25.16 17.86
CA TRP A 857 -0.97 24.39 17.20
C TRP A 857 -1.99 25.29 16.51
N ASN A 858 -2.40 26.36 17.16
CA ASN A 858 -3.35 27.31 16.56
C ASN A 858 -2.74 28.02 15.33
N CYS A 859 -1.46 28.32 15.33
CA CYS A 859 -0.77 28.89 14.15
C CYS A 859 -0.72 27.88 12.98
N ILE A 860 -0.43 26.62 13.25
CA ILE A 860 -0.33 25.56 12.23
C ILE A 860 -1.70 25.18 11.66
N SER A 861 -2.75 25.13 12.50
CA SER A 861 -4.08 24.62 12.12
C SER A 861 -4.91 25.56 11.26
N THR A 862 -4.55 26.86 11.18
CA THR A 862 -5.30 27.84 10.37
C THR A 862 -4.97 27.81 8.89
N GLU A 863 -3.85 27.26 8.47
CA GLU A 863 -3.38 27.32 7.07
C GLU A 863 -3.44 26.00 6.29
N ASN A 864 -3.45 24.81 6.93
CA ASN A 864 -3.42 23.51 6.23
C ASN A 864 -4.00 22.37 7.07
N THR A 865 -5.31 22.33 7.30
CA THR A 865 -5.96 21.08 7.75
C THR A 865 -6.51 20.32 6.55
N PRO A 866 -5.95 19.13 6.19
CA PRO A 866 -6.70 18.17 5.41
C PRO A 866 -7.95 17.77 6.21
N SER A 867 -9.08 17.64 5.53
CA SER A 867 -10.33 17.22 6.14
C SER A 867 -10.13 15.97 7.01
N VAL A 868 -10.59 16.03 8.25
CA VAL A 868 -10.39 15.09 9.38
C VAL A 868 -11.06 13.72 9.14
N SER A 869 -11.08 13.16 7.97
CA SER A 869 -11.80 11.89 7.77
C SER A 869 -10.98 10.65 7.54
N GLU A 870 -9.70 10.71 7.14
CA GLU A 870 -8.99 9.45 6.84
C GLU A 870 -7.48 9.57 7.05
N ASN A 871 -6.92 8.79 7.99
CA ASN A 871 -5.50 8.44 8.14
C ASN A 871 -4.56 9.31 9.00
N TRP A 872 -4.83 9.40 10.30
CA TRP A 872 -3.84 9.84 11.28
C TRP A 872 -2.55 8.98 11.31
N LEU A 873 -2.61 7.73 10.90
CA LEU A 873 -1.47 6.80 10.82
C LEU A 873 -0.52 7.06 9.64
N GLY A 874 -0.86 7.98 8.74
CA GLY A 874 -0.03 8.34 7.58
C GLY A 874 0.68 9.69 7.69
N MET A 875 0.45 10.48 8.74
CA MET A 875 1.18 11.73 8.94
C MET A 875 2.64 11.44 9.31
N SER A 876 3.58 12.08 8.61
CA SER A 876 4.99 12.00 8.95
C SER A 876 5.19 12.46 10.40
N ILE A 877 5.78 11.60 11.23
CA ILE A 877 6.17 11.92 12.62
C ILE A 877 7.17 13.08 12.70
N TYR A 878 7.70 13.53 11.57
CA TYR A 878 8.66 14.62 11.40
C TYR A 878 8.01 15.94 10.93
N SER A 879 6.68 16.00 10.74
CA SER A 879 5.98 17.27 10.49
C SER A 879 5.74 18.02 11.79
N SER A 880 5.64 19.36 11.74
CA SER A 880 5.33 20.19 12.92
C SER A 880 4.08 19.70 13.68
N VAL A 881 3.03 19.31 12.96
CA VAL A 881 1.82 18.69 13.51
C VAL A 881 2.13 17.38 14.25
N GLY A 882 2.86 16.46 13.61
CA GLY A 882 3.25 15.19 14.22
C GLY A 882 4.15 15.34 15.43
N ILE A 883 5.03 16.32 15.41
CA ILE A 883 5.94 16.64 16.53
C ILE A 883 5.17 17.20 17.73
N VAL A 884 4.22 18.13 17.52
CA VAL A 884 3.38 18.68 18.61
C VAL A 884 2.50 17.58 19.22
N VAL A 885 1.93 16.69 18.43
CA VAL A 885 1.19 15.54 18.94
C VAL A 885 2.08 14.62 19.79
N ASN A 886 3.32 14.35 19.35
CA ASN A 886 4.30 13.59 20.14
C ASN A 886 4.65 14.28 21.46
N PHE A 887 4.78 15.60 21.48
CA PHE A 887 4.98 16.37 22.71
C PHE A 887 3.81 16.16 23.68
N TRP A 888 2.56 16.30 23.25
CA TRP A 888 1.37 16.08 24.08
C TRP A 888 1.25 14.62 24.58
N MET A 889 1.65 13.65 23.77
CA MET A 889 1.71 12.25 24.20
C MET A 889 2.72 12.04 25.33
N MET A 890 3.88 12.68 25.27
CA MET A 890 4.87 12.63 26.36
C MET A 890 4.34 13.31 27.63
N GLU A 891 3.65 14.43 27.51
CA GLU A 891 3.01 15.11 28.64
C GLU A 891 1.99 14.20 29.33
N LEU A 892 1.14 13.50 28.59
CA LEU A 892 0.18 12.52 29.13
C LEU A 892 0.89 11.39 29.88
N PHE A 893 1.99 10.84 29.34
CA PHE A 893 2.76 9.80 30.02
C PHE A 893 3.35 10.26 31.35
N HIS A 894 3.89 11.46 31.41
CA HIS A 894 4.43 12.01 32.65
C HIS A 894 3.36 12.30 33.72
N HIS A 895 2.16 12.70 33.32
CA HIS A 895 1.04 12.92 34.25
C HIS A 895 0.49 11.61 34.82
N THR A 896 0.48 10.51 34.05
CA THR A 896 0.01 9.17 34.54
C THR A 896 0.98 8.53 35.51
N GLU A 897 2.27 8.86 35.47
CA GLU A 897 3.28 8.37 36.43
C GLU A 897 3.29 9.17 37.74
N SER A 898 2.77 10.39 37.77
CA SER A 898 2.99 11.30 38.92
C SER A 898 1.78 11.64 39.77
N THR A 899 0.51 11.44 39.37
CA THR A 899 -0.65 11.77 40.22
C THR A 899 -1.98 11.14 39.78
N SER A 900 -2.87 10.95 40.76
CA SER A 900 -4.28 10.50 40.66
C SER A 900 -5.28 11.62 40.30
N ASN A 901 -4.95 12.66 39.57
CA ASN A 901 -5.80 13.78 39.24
C ASN A 901 -6.10 13.89 37.74
N GLU A 902 -7.31 14.44 37.46
CA GLU A 902 -7.97 14.51 36.15
C GLU A 902 -7.06 15.04 35.00
N PRO A 903 -7.18 14.46 33.78
CA PRO A 903 -6.43 14.92 32.61
C PRO A 903 -6.90 16.32 32.16
N ARG A 904 -5.95 17.19 31.83
CA ARG A 904 -6.20 18.52 31.28
C ARG A 904 -6.89 18.48 29.93
N SER A 905 -7.74 19.47 29.67
CA SER A 905 -8.47 19.59 28.40
C SER A 905 -7.55 19.99 27.25
N ILE A 906 -7.35 19.09 26.29
CA ILE A 906 -6.71 19.38 25.02
C ILE A 906 -7.75 20.00 24.07
N PRO A 907 -7.49 21.15 23.43
CA PRO A 907 -8.47 21.82 22.58
C PRO A 907 -8.93 20.94 21.42
N LYS A 908 -10.25 20.72 21.30
CA LYS A 908 -10.95 20.03 20.19
C LYS A 908 -10.53 18.60 19.81
N MET A 909 -9.59 17.95 20.52
CA MET A 909 -9.13 16.59 20.23
C MET A 909 -9.59 15.52 21.24
N GLN A 910 -10.48 15.85 22.18
CA GLN A 910 -10.90 14.92 23.25
C GLN A 910 -11.48 13.58 22.79
N SER A 911 -12.08 13.52 21.59
CA SER A 911 -12.63 12.26 21.07
C SER A 911 -11.61 11.39 20.30
N THR A 912 -10.54 11.97 19.75
CA THR A 912 -9.60 11.28 18.87
C THR A 912 -8.37 10.74 19.62
N VAL A 913 -7.88 11.47 20.61
CA VAL A 913 -6.73 11.04 21.44
C VAL A 913 -7.16 9.94 22.42
N VAL A 914 -8.38 10.00 22.97
CA VAL A 914 -8.94 8.96 23.83
C VAL A 914 -9.09 7.63 23.07
N ASN A 915 -9.48 7.68 21.79
CA ASN A 915 -9.57 6.47 20.95
C ASN A 915 -8.20 5.85 20.64
N CYS A 916 -7.13 6.64 20.52
CA CYS A 916 -5.77 6.10 20.34
C CYS A 916 -5.20 5.45 21.61
N THR A 917 -5.60 5.91 22.80
CA THR A 917 -5.16 5.32 24.08
C THR A 917 -5.86 3.98 24.35
N MET A 918 -7.12 3.84 23.94
CA MET A 918 -7.89 2.59 24.07
C MET A 918 -7.42 1.48 23.14
N LEU A 919 -6.77 1.80 22.01
CA LEU A 919 -6.21 0.81 21.06
C LEU A 919 -4.85 0.21 21.48
N LYS A 920 -4.20 0.74 22.53
CA LYS A 920 -2.95 0.18 23.08
C LYS A 920 -3.15 -0.68 24.34
N THR A 921 -4.38 -0.79 24.85
CA THR A 921 -4.72 -1.61 26.04
C THR A 921 -5.56 -2.86 25.72
N ASN A 922 -5.67 -3.25 24.42
CA ASN A 922 -6.24 -4.52 23.98
C ASN A 922 -5.27 -5.29 23.10
#